data_b2296da1bfb24dc25870017ea18a3d1b
#
_entry.id   b2296da1bfb24dc25870017ea18a3d1b
#
_cell.length_a   1.000
_cell.length_b   1.000
_cell.length_c   1.000
_cell.angle_alpha   90.00
_cell.angle_beta   90.00
_cell.angle_gamma   90.00
#
_symmetry.space_group_name_H-M   'P 1'
#
loop_
_entity.id
_entity.type
_entity.pdbx_description
1 polymer ?
#
loop_
_entity_poly.entity_id
_entity_poly.type
_entity_poly.pdbx_seq_one_letter_code
_entity_poly.pdbx_strand_id
1 'polypeptide(L)'
;MGREADVEELTELLGVARVVTLCGAGGIGKSRLAVRVAAQVAEEFPGGVWLVELAEAVRGDLIAPRVAAVLGVKPEPSRALSDTLIDALGDRRLLLVIDNCESLIEESALFCRTLLTVCPQVRVLTTSREPLRVAGETVWRVPPLTLPRTGGQDLGTSEAVRLFVDRATAASRGFVVTEQNAGDIVGLCEALDGMPLAIELAAALCRVLTVEQINARIRDRFRLLSAGDRTAPARQQTLRATVDWSYQQLKEPERILLRRLAVFTGGWTLDMAEQVCAGNGLWAEDVLGVLCDLVDKSLVLADAEVAGETRYRMLETIREYAAEQLDVSGEEPEFRRRHRDHMIDVAARLHQMIVRRPRPTWAEICPMLVLLDELQSNVWAAVRWSAEAADPESALRLLVLLRWPIIAGGRFTPADEWLDRLLDVEPTELTPRVRGDALALRGQVAFGQGDPDTAQVACTSAVELCRKAGLNGPLSGALAILAWVAIYQRRPERARSLLDEALEAVRTVDDPWHETVIRSMEGTFALSEGRAKESQRSFEAALAIAHELDNHWAAPVALIGLAQVAWLRGDLVEARAHYERALDLLQDITAHWQAITCLSGLGRIALVQGDLATARVRLIESLRLCLGTGQRLGVARRIETLAQLALAEEDDRRAVRLAGASAAIRSAMSGAVLPPGFGARMEELLQPARVRLGEALVAQLWAHGQEMSQDQAVRYALQFDEPSEAPLLLGRHPVVAPLTTLTCREWEIAELIARGMSNKAIADELVISPATAARHVANILAKLGFSSRTQVATWVIEQNRS
;
A
#
# COMPACT_ATOMS: atom_id res chain seq x y z
N MET A 1 -25.41 6.66 -2.68
CA MET A 1 -26.87 6.77 -2.72
C MET A 1 -27.34 6.25 -4.05
N GLY A 2 -28.46 5.51 -4.08
CA GLY A 2 -28.94 4.86 -5.27
C GLY A 2 -28.15 3.63 -5.68
N ARG A 3 -28.53 3.01 -6.78
CA ARG A 3 -27.87 1.82 -7.33
C ARG A 3 -28.08 0.54 -6.54
N GLU A 4 -29.09 0.48 -5.65
CA GLU A 4 -29.37 -0.71 -4.86
C GLU A 4 -29.69 -1.91 -5.78
N ALA A 5 -30.56 -1.69 -6.79
CA ALA A 5 -30.92 -2.71 -7.79
C ALA A 5 -29.73 -3.13 -8.66
N ASP A 6 -28.88 -2.17 -9.07
CA ASP A 6 -27.68 -2.45 -9.87
C ASP A 6 -26.70 -3.35 -9.08
N VAL A 7 -26.56 -3.10 -7.77
CA VAL A 7 -25.69 -3.88 -6.88
C VAL A 7 -26.23 -5.29 -6.70
N GLU A 8 -27.53 -5.47 -6.52
CA GLU A 8 -28.18 -6.79 -6.42
C GLU A 8 -27.98 -7.59 -7.71
N GLU A 9 -28.29 -7.01 -8.88
CA GLU A 9 -28.11 -7.65 -10.18
C GLU A 9 -26.66 -8.05 -10.44
N LEU A 10 -25.69 -7.17 -10.12
CA LEU A 10 -24.28 -7.46 -10.29
C LEU A 10 -23.78 -8.53 -9.31
N THR A 11 -24.33 -8.58 -8.12
CA THR A 11 -24.05 -9.64 -7.15
C THR A 11 -24.48 -11.01 -7.68
N GLU A 12 -25.70 -11.09 -8.20
CA GLU A 12 -26.19 -12.31 -8.86
C GLU A 12 -25.33 -12.69 -10.07
N LEU A 13 -24.98 -11.71 -10.90
CA LEU A 13 -24.16 -11.91 -12.08
C LEU A 13 -22.77 -12.46 -11.74
N LEU A 14 -22.12 -11.93 -10.70
CA LEU A 14 -20.85 -12.42 -10.18
C LEU A 14 -20.99 -13.84 -9.60
N GLY A 15 -22.18 -14.24 -9.16
CA GLY A 15 -22.48 -15.61 -8.78
C GLY A 15 -22.35 -16.61 -9.93
N VAL A 16 -22.61 -16.20 -11.17
CA VAL A 16 -22.66 -17.05 -12.38
C VAL A 16 -21.48 -16.80 -13.30
N ALA A 17 -21.19 -15.55 -13.64
CA ALA A 17 -20.14 -15.16 -14.59
C ALA A 17 -18.76 -15.15 -13.92
N ARG A 18 -17.73 -15.52 -14.69
CA ARG A 18 -16.34 -15.51 -14.21
C ARG A 18 -15.63 -14.18 -14.45
N VAL A 19 -16.02 -13.47 -15.49
CA VAL A 19 -15.56 -12.10 -15.78
C VAL A 19 -16.76 -11.23 -16.02
N VAL A 20 -16.91 -10.19 -15.24
CA VAL A 20 -17.92 -9.15 -15.42
C VAL A 20 -17.20 -7.84 -15.68
N THR A 21 -17.51 -7.22 -16.80
CA THR A 21 -16.97 -5.92 -17.17
C THR A 21 -18.04 -4.85 -17.06
N LEU A 22 -17.84 -3.92 -16.14
CA LEU A 22 -18.67 -2.72 -15.99
C LEU A 22 -18.27 -1.71 -17.08
N CYS A 23 -19.03 -1.66 -18.15
CA CYS A 23 -18.80 -0.75 -19.26
C CYS A 23 -19.61 0.54 -19.13
N GLY A 24 -19.02 1.69 -19.48
CA GLY A 24 -19.75 2.96 -19.51
C GLY A 24 -18.84 4.16 -19.64
N ALA A 25 -19.46 5.32 -19.82
CA ALA A 25 -18.78 6.60 -19.95
C ALA A 25 -17.96 6.96 -18.71
N GLY A 26 -16.95 7.82 -18.89
CA GLY A 26 -16.24 8.43 -17.76
C GLY A 26 -17.21 9.18 -16.85
N GLY A 27 -17.09 9.01 -15.53
CA GLY A 27 -17.97 9.68 -14.57
C GLY A 27 -19.36 9.07 -14.35
N ILE A 28 -19.69 7.92 -14.99
CA ILE A 28 -20.94 7.20 -14.77
C ILE A 28 -20.98 6.47 -13.40
N GLY A 29 -19.84 6.40 -12.72
CA GLY A 29 -19.73 5.77 -11.40
C GLY A 29 -19.32 4.29 -11.41
N LYS A 30 -18.68 3.79 -12.50
CA LYS A 30 -18.18 2.41 -12.62
C LYS A 30 -17.36 1.94 -11.44
N SER A 31 -16.30 2.67 -11.11
CA SER A 31 -15.37 2.34 -10.02
C SER A 31 -16.06 2.29 -8.66
N ARG A 32 -16.95 3.27 -8.38
CA ARG A 32 -17.75 3.29 -7.13
C ARG A 32 -18.69 2.08 -7.05
N LEU A 33 -19.33 1.73 -8.16
CA LEU A 33 -20.23 0.58 -8.24
C LEU A 33 -19.45 -0.72 -8.05
N ALA A 34 -18.33 -0.87 -8.74
CA ALA A 34 -17.46 -2.04 -8.60
C ALA A 34 -17.01 -2.27 -7.15
N VAL A 35 -16.54 -1.21 -6.48
CA VAL A 35 -16.12 -1.28 -5.07
C VAL A 35 -17.30 -1.63 -4.15
N ARG A 36 -18.49 -1.08 -4.41
CA ARG A 36 -19.69 -1.38 -3.61
C ARG A 36 -20.14 -2.82 -3.77
N VAL A 37 -20.18 -3.32 -5.00
CA VAL A 37 -20.49 -4.74 -5.29
C VAL A 37 -19.45 -5.65 -4.65
N ALA A 38 -18.17 -5.32 -4.82
CA ALA A 38 -17.06 -6.08 -4.25
C ALA A 38 -17.15 -6.17 -2.72
N ALA A 39 -17.54 -5.08 -2.05
CA ALA A 39 -17.75 -5.06 -0.60
C ALA A 39 -18.94 -5.94 -0.17
N GLN A 40 -20.00 -5.99 -0.99
CA GLN A 40 -21.20 -6.79 -0.68
C GLN A 40 -20.96 -8.30 -0.82
N VAL A 41 -20.14 -8.70 -1.79
CA VAL A 41 -19.82 -10.13 -2.03
C VAL A 41 -18.57 -10.60 -1.30
N ALA A 42 -17.96 -9.77 -0.46
CA ALA A 42 -16.65 -10.05 0.14
C ALA A 42 -16.63 -11.38 0.93
N GLU A 43 -17.70 -11.68 1.64
CA GLU A 43 -17.84 -12.92 2.43
C GLU A 43 -17.90 -14.20 1.56
N GLU A 44 -18.25 -14.07 0.28
CA GLU A 44 -18.32 -15.21 -0.64
C GLU A 44 -16.96 -15.63 -1.20
N PHE A 45 -15.92 -14.80 -0.99
CA PHE A 45 -14.57 -15.02 -1.52
C PHE A 45 -13.55 -15.23 -0.40
N PRO A 46 -13.35 -16.46 0.08
CA PRO A 46 -12.39 -16.77 1.14
C PRO A 46 -10.93 -16.41 0.80
N GLY A 47 -10.60 -16.35 -0.50
CA GLY A 47 -9.30 -15.89 -1.00
C GLY A 47 -9.15 -14.37 -1.01
N GLY A 48 -10.17 -13.65 -0.60
CA GLY A 48 -10.21 -12.18 -0.52
C GLY A 48 -10.76 -11.51 -1.77
N VAL A 49 -11.02 -10.20 -1.61
CA VAL A 49 -11.38 -9.28 -2.69
C VAL A 49 -10.22 -8.30 -2.87
N TRP A 50 -9.70 -8.20 -4.08
CA TRP A 50 -8.48 -7.46 -4.38
C TRP A 50 -8.74 -6.39 -5.43
N LEU A 51 -8.46 -5.13 -5.10
CA LEU A 51 -8.61 -3.99 -6.01
C LEU A 51 -7.26 -3.65 -6.67
N VAL A 52 -7.26 -3.65 -7.98
CA VAL A 52 -6.12 -3.26 -8.83
C VAL A 52 -6.52 -2.03 -9.64
N GLU A 53 -5.93 -0.90 -9.35
CA GLU A 53 -6.16 0.35 -10.06
C GLU A 53 -5.15 0.51 -11.21
N LEU A 54 -5.65 0.69 -12.44
CA LEU A 54 -4.84 0.88 -13.64
C LEU A 54 -4.79 2.34 -14.12
N ALA A 55 -5.38 3.28 -13.36
CA ALA A 55 -5.43 4.70 -13.75
C ALA A 55 -4.05 5.30 -14.06
N GLU A 56 -3.01 4.83 -13.39
CA GLU A 56 -1.62 5.28 -13.54
C GLU A 56 -0.80 4.44 -14.55
N ALA A 57 -1.43 3.44 -15.18
CA ALA A 57 -0.74 2.57 -16.12
C ALA A 57 -0.52 3.29 -17.45
N VAL A 58 0.68 3.19 -17.99
CA VAL A 58 1.04 3.72 -19.31
C VAL A 58 0.91 2.62 -20.35
N ARG A 59 0.56 2.98 -21.57
CA ARG A 59 0.52 2.05 -22.71
C ARG A 59 1.86 1.32 -22.84
N GLY A 60 1.83 0.00 -22.73
CA GLY A 60 3.02 -0.85 -22.68
C GLY A 60 3.42 -1.34 -21.29
N ASP A 61 2.82 -0.83 -20.21
CA ASP A 61 2.96 -1.42 -18.88
C ASP A 61 2.27 -2.79 -18.86
N LEU A 62 2.88 -3.76 -18.18
CA LEU A 62 2.26 -5.07 -18.00
C LEU A 62 1.32 -5.04 -16.80
N ILE A 63 0.11 -5.55 -16.94
CA ILE A 63 -0.86 -5.66 -15.84
C ILE A 63 -0.39 -6.62 -14.74
N ALA A 64 0.33 -7.68 -15.13
CA ALA A 64 0.79 -8.71 -14.22
C ALA A 64 1.63 -8.18 -13.04
N PRO A 65 2.58 -7.24 -13.20
CA PRO A 65 3.31 -6.65 -12.08
C PRO A 65 2.40 -5.91 -11.09
N ARG A 66 1.37 -5.23 -11.56
CA ARG A 66 0.43 -4.51 -10.69
C ARG A 66 -0.43 -5.46 -9.89
N VAL A 67 -0.95 -6.48 -10.55
CA VAL A 67 -1.71 -7.55 -9.88
C VAL A 67 -0.81 -8.27 -8.87
N ALA A 68 0.43 -8.58 -9.24
CA ALA A 68 1.41 -9.20 -8.36
C ALA A 68 1.69 -8.35 -7.12
N ALA A 69 1.87 -7.05 -7.30
CA ALA A 69 2.11 -6.12 -6.20
C ALA A 69 0.94 -6.10 -5.20
N VAL A 70 -0.30 -6.03 -5.71
CA VAL A 70 -1.51 -6.03 -4.87
C VAL A 70 -1.68 -7.36 -4.14
N LEU A 71 -1.43 -8.48 -4.81
CA LEU A 71 -1.52 -9.83 -4.24
C LEU A 71 -0.30 -10.22 -3.39
N GLY A 72 0.75 -9.40 -3.37
CA GLY A 72 1.99 -9.68 -2.65
C GLY A 72 2.84 -10.81 -3.29
N VAL A 73 2.63 -11.08 -4.60
CA VAL A 73 3.37 -12.11 -5.34
C VAL A 73 4.68 -11.52 -5.86
N LYS A 74 5.80 -12.15 -5.54
CA LYS A 74 7.13 -11.70 -6.01
C LYS A 74 7.54 -12.42 -7.29
N PRO A 75 8.24 -11.71 -8.22
CA PRO A 75 8.81 -12.33 -9.39
C PRO A 75 9.83 -13.43 -9.03
N GLU A 76 9.87 -14.49 -9.80
CA GLU A 76 10.89 -15.53 -9.72
C GLU A 76 11.97 -15.28 -10.80
N PRO A 77 13.27 -15.33 -10.48
CA PRO A 77 14.35 -14.98 -11.42
C PRO A 77 14.40 -15.77 -12.73
N SER A 78 13.76 -16.96 -12.77
CA SER A 78 13.81 -17.87 -13.93
C SER A 78 12.46 -18.11 -14.58
N ARG A 79 11.43 -17.31 -14.22
CA ARG A 79 10.05 -17.59 -14.65
C ARG A 79 9.28 -16.32 -14.98
N ALA A 80 8.42 -16.36 -16.00
CA ALA A 80 7.58 -15.23 -16.31
C ALA A 80 6.65 -14.91 -15.12
N LEU A 81 6.51 -13.64 -14.78
CA LEU A 81 5.70 -13.21 -13.64
C LEU A 81 4.22 -13.60 -13.80
N SER A 82 3.73 -13.67 -15.04
CA SER A 82 2.41 -14.22 -15.37
C SER A 82 2.22 -15.64 -14.86
N ASP A 83 3.23 -16.50 -15.05
CA ASP A 83 3.17 -17.91 -14.63
C ASP A 83 3.24 -18.03 -13.10
N THR A 84 4.06 -17.19 -12.47
CA THR A 84 4.14 -17.10 -11.00
C THR A 84 2.82 -16.62 -10.40
N LEU A 85 2.17 -15.65 -11.05
CA LEU A 85 0.83 -15.18 -10.65
C LEU A 85 -0.23 -16.26 -10.79
N ILE A 86 -0.22 -16.97 -11.90
CA ILE A 86 -1.17 -18.06 -12.16
C ILE A 86 -1.05 -19.13 -11.08
N ASP A 87 0.17 -19.52 -10.74
CA ASP A 87 0.39 -20.50 -9.68
C ASP A 87 -0.02 -19.97 -8.30
N ALA A 88 0.21 -18.69 -8.04
CA ALA A 88 -0.20 -18.05 -6.80
C ALA A 88 -1.72 -17.90 -6.67
N LEU A 89 -2.41 -17.72 -7.77
CA LEU A 89 -3.87 -17.65 -7.84
C LEU A 89 -4.51 -19.05 -7.83
N GLY A 90 -3.93 -20.02 -8.53
CA GLY A 90 -4.27 -21.42 -8.50
C GLY A 90 -5.77 -21.72 -8.34
N ASP A 91 -6.10 -22.50 -7.32
CA ASP A 91 -7.48 -22.88 -6.96
C ASP A 91 -8.13 -21.91 -5.95
N ARG A 92 -7.56 -20.72 -5.73
CA ARG A 92 -8.13 -19.76 -4.79
C ARG A 92 -9.47 -19.22 -5.28
N ARG A 93 -10.49 -19.28 -4.43
CA ARG A 93 -11.75 -18.59 -4.68
C ARG A 93 -11.62 -17.13 -4.24
N LEU A 94 -11.24 -16.24 -5.16
CA LEU A 94 -11.06 -14.81 -4.91
C LEU A 94 -11.75 -13.98 -5.98
N LEU A 95 -12.02 -12.71 -5.63
CA LEU A 95 -12.49 -11.70 -6.57
C LEU A 95 -11.38 -10.69 -6.84
N LEU A 96 -11.02 -10.55 -8.11
CA LEU A 96 -10.11 -9.53 -8.58
C LEU A 96 -10.91 -8.39 -9.20
N VAL A 97 -10.84 -7.21 -8.59
CA VAL A 97 -11.43 -5.98 -9.14
C VAL A 97 -10.34 -5.21 -9.86
N ILE A 98 -10.49 -5.03 -11.18
CA ILE A 98 -9.51 -4.30 -11.99
C ILE A 98 -10.19 -3.02 -12.50
N ASP A 99 -9.74 -1.89 -11.99
CA ASP A 99 -10.33 -0.58 -12.30
C ASP A 99 -9.55 0.15 -13.39
N ASN A 100 -10.28 0.86 -14.28
CA ASN A 100 -9.74 1.63 -15.41
C ASN A 100 -8.97 0.77 -16.45
N CYS A 101 -9.55 -0.35 -16.88
CA CYS A 101 -8.93 -1.23 -17.88
C CYS A 101 -8.72 -0.56 -19.25
N GLU A 102 -9.43 0.52 -19.54
CA GLU A 102 -9.24 1.31 -20.78
C GLU A 102 -7.82 1.84 -20.95
N SER A 103 -7.06 1.98 -19.88
CA SER A 103 -5.65 2.40 -19.94
C SER A 103 -4.73 1.32 -20.52
N LEU A 104 -5.09 0.04 -20.33
CA LEU A 104 -4.35 -1.15 -20.74
C LEU A 104 -5.32 -2.22 -21.28
N ILE A 105 -6.12 -1.88 -22.27
CA ILE A 105 -7.25 -2.73 -22.70
C ILE A 105 -6.78 -4.08 -23.24
N GLU A 106 -5.75 -4.09 -24.08
CA GLU A 106 -5.23 -5.32 -24.70
C GLU A 106 -4.56 -6.22 -23.66
N GLU A 107 -3.77 -5.62 -22.78
CA GLU A 107 -3.07 -6.31 -21.69
C GLU A 107 -4.06 -6.87 -20.66
N SER A 108 -5.11 -6.11 -20.33
CA SER A 108 -6.19 -6.55 -19.45
C SER A 108 -6.97 -7.70 -20.04
N ALA A 109 -7.26 -7.64 -21.34
CA ALA A 109 -7.93 -8.71 -22.06
C ALA A 109 -7.09 -9.99 -22.10
N LEU A 110 -5.79 -9.87 -22.39
CA LEU A 110 -4.86 -11.00 -22.39
C LEU A 110 -4.76 -11.63 -21.01
N PHE A 111 -4.62 -10.80 -19.97
CA PHE A 111 -4.52 -11.24 -18.60
C PHE A 111 -5.80 -11.96 -18.13
N CYS A 112 -6.97 -11.38 -18.36
CA CYS A 112 -8.25 -12.00 -18.03
C CYS A 112 -8.44 -13.34 -18.77
N ARG A 113 -8.10 -13.41 -20.06
CA ARG A 113 -8.15 -14.66 -20.83
C ARG A 113 -7.28 -15.75 -20.23
N THR A 114 -6.07 -15.40 -19.81
CA THR A 114 -5.13 -16.33 -19.17
C THR A 114 -5.69 -16.84 -17.83
N LEU A 115 -6.22 -15.93 -17.00
CA LEU A 115 -6.86 -16.29 -15.72
C LEU A 115 -8.06 -17.24 -15.92
N LEU A 116 -8.91 -16.95 -16.90
CA LEU A 116 -10.07 -17.79 -17.19
C LEU A 116 -9.69 -19.21 -17.60
N THR A 117 -8.56 -19.37 -18.28
CA THR A 117 -8.10 -20.68 -18.78
C THR A 117 -7.50 -21.52 -17.64
N VAL A 118 -6.79 -20.92 -16.71
CA VAL A 118 -5.92 -21.66 -15.76
C VAL A 118 -6.44 -21.61 -14.31
N CYS A 119 -7.14 -20.54 -13.91
CA CYS A 119 -7.61 -20.36 -12.54
C CYS A 119 -9.14 -20.48 -12.43
N PRO A 120 -9.69 -21.68 -12.23
CA PRO A 120 -11.14 -21.93 -12.36
C PRO A 120 -11.99 -21.26 -11.28
N GLN A 121 -11.42 -20.94 -10.11
CA GLN A 121 -12.11 -20.34 -8.97
C GLN A 121 -11.98 -18.82 -8.88
N VAL A 122 -11.13 -18.21 -9.72
CA VAL A 122 -10.96 -16.78 -9.75
C VAL A 122 -12.12 -16.12 -10.51
N ARG A 123 -12.68 -15.08 -9.93
CA ARG A 123 -13.63 -14.19 -10.58
C ARG A 123 -13.01 -12.81 -10.75
N VAL A 124 -13.37 -12.17 -11.84
CA VAL A 124 -12.85 -10.86 -12.19
C VAL A 124 -14.01 -9.90 -12.41
N LEU A 125 -13.95 -8.77 -11.74
CA LEU A 125 -14.82 -7.63 -11.95
C LEU A 125 -13.97 -6.49 -12.51
N THR A 126 -14.23 -6.09 -13.74
CA THR A 126 -13.47 -5.01 -14.38
C THR A 126 -14.31 -3.78 -14.60
N THR A 127 -13.67 -2.62 -14.60
CA THR A 127 -14.28 -1.39 -15.10
C THR A 127 -13.53 -0.93 -16.34
N SER A 128 -14.27 -0.53 -17.35
CA SER A 128 -13.69 -0.04 -18.60
C SER A 128 -14.66 0.88 -19.32
N ARG A 129 -14.16 1.67 -20.27
CA ARG A 129 -15.02 2.42 -21.21
C ARG A 129 -15.55 1.53 -22.32
N GLU A 130 -14.82 0.47 -22.66
CA GLU A 130 -15.18 -0.51 -23.69
C GLU A 130 -15.00 -1.95 -23.16
N PRO A 131 -15.68 -2.94 -23.75
CA PRO A 131 -15.52 -4.33 -23.40
C PRO A 131 -14.08 -4.82 -23.64
N LEU A 132 -13.61 -5.72 -22.78
CA LEU A 132 -12.32 -6.41 -22.96
C LEU A 132 -12.32 -7.35 -24.15
N ARG A 133 -13.50 -7.81 -24.61
CA ARG A 133 -13.72 -8.74 -25.71
C ARG A 133 -13.01 -10.09 -25.49
N VAL A 134 -13.09 -10.59 -24.27
CA VAL A 134 -12.58 -11.92 -23.91
C VAL A 134 -13.68 -12.97 -23.90
N ALA A 135 -13.34 -14.20 -24.28
CA ALA A 135 -14.31 -15.30 -24.25
C ALA A 135 -14.76 -15.56 -22.80
N GLY A 136 -16.08 -15.61 -22.57
CA GLY A 136 -16.66 -15.76 -21.24
C GLY A 136 -16.82 -14.46 -20.45
N GLU A 137 -16.55 -13.32 -21.08
CA GLU A 137 -16.87 -12.00 -20.53
C GLU A 137 -18.38 -11.76 -20.54
N THR A 138 -18.90 -11.30 -19.42
CA THR A 138 -20.24 -10.73 -19.33
C THR A 138 -20.11 -9.22 -19.22
N VAL A 139 -20.54 -8.53 -20.26
CA VAL A 139 -20.51 -7.06 -20.29
C VAL A 139 -21.80 -6.55 -19.65
N TRP A 140 -21.62 -5.80 -18.55
CA TRP A 140 -22.73 -5.09 -17.92
C TRP A 140 -22.56 -3.59 -18.15
N ARG A 141 -23.52 -3.01 -18.84
CA ARG A 141 -23.49 -1.58 -19.14
C ARG A 141 -24.03 -0.80 -17.97
N VAL A 142 -23.19 0.00 -17.31
CA VAL A 142 -23.58 0.85 -16.20
C VAL A 142 -24.58 1.89 -16.70
N PRO A 143 -25.87 1.82 -16.30
CA PRO A 143 -26.84 2.79 -16.74
C PRO A 143 -26.59 4.15 -16.07
N PRO A 144 -27.08 5.25 -16.62
CA PRO A 144 -27.22 6.51 -15.88
C PRO A 144 -28.09 6.30 -14.64
N LEU A 145 -28.01 7.23 -13.69
CA LEU A 145 -28.96 7.25 -12.56
C LEU A 145 -30.39 7.44 -13.07
N THR A 146 -31.34 6.81 -12.42
CA THR A 146 -32.75 6.88 -12.79
C THR A 146 -33.23 8.33 -12.77
N LEU A 147 -33.85 8.73 -13.88
CA LEU A 147 -34.51 10.05 -14.04
C LEU A 147 -35.95 9.98 -13.53
N PRO A 148 -36.52 11.11 -13.08
CA PRO A 148 -37.95 11.16 -12.69
C PRO A 148 -38.86 10.88 -13.87
N ARG A 149 -39.92 10.10 -13.67
CA ARG A 149 -40.95 9.87 -14.72
C ARG A 149 -41.75 11.14 -14.95
N THR A 150 -42.01 11.45 -16.23
CA THR A 150 -42.84 12.57 -16.64
C THR A 150 -44.23 12.47 -16.01
N GLY A 151 -44.53 13.38 -15.04
CA GLY A 151 -45.79 13.41 -14.29
C GLY A 151 -45.68 13.90 -12.85
N GLY A 152 -44.48 14.17 -12.36
CA GLY A 152 -44.27 15.16 -11.29
C GLY A 152 -44.59 14.80 -9.84
N GLN A 153 -44.86 13.54 -9.42
CA GLN A 153 -45.24 13.27 -8.04
C GLN A 153 -44.19 12.53 -7.18
N ASP A 154 -43.04 12.15 -7.73
CA ASP A 154 -42.10 11.34 -6.96
C ASP A 154 -40.61 11.71 -7.20
N LEU A 155 -40.27 12.97 -6.86
CA LEU A 155 -38.87 13.46 -6.89
C LEU A 155 -37.96 12.63 -5.97
N GLY A 156 -38.51 12.03 -4.91
CA GLY A 156 -37.73 11.22 -3.93
C GLY A 156 -37.29 9.85 -4.43
N THR A 157 -37.92 9.31 -5.49
CA THR A 157 -37.57 7.99 -6.05
C THR A 157 -36.48 8.06 -7.11
N SER A 158 -36.25 9.20 -7.73
CA SER A 158 -35.21 9.39 -8.74
C SER A 158 -33.81 9.44 -8.07
N GLU A 159 -32.93 8.55 -8.47
CA GLU A 159 -31.55 8.53 -7.98
C GLU A 159 -30.77 9.79 -8.39
N ALA A 160 -31.01 10.28 -9.62
CA ALA A 160 -30.37 11.49 -10.13
C ALA A 160 -30.77 12.74 -9.31
N VAL A 161 -32.05 12.85 -8.99
CA VAL A 161 -32.55 13.97 -8.16
C VAL A 161 -32.04 13.85 -6.72
N ARG A 162 -32.04 12.63 -6.14
CA ARG A 162 -31.50 12.40 -4.81
C ARG A 162 -30.03 12.79 -4.73
N LEU A 163 -29.22 12.41 -5.73
CA LEU A 163 -27.82 12.79 -5.79
C LEU A 163 -27.65 14.30 -5.91
N PHE A 164 -28.41 14.95 -6.83
CA PHE A 164 -28.35 16.40 -7.00
C PHE A 164 -28.69 17.14 -5.71
N VAL A 165 -29.79 16.78 -5.07
CA VAL A 165 -30.27 17.42 -3.82
C VAL A 165 -29.24 17.25 -2.71
N ASP A 166 -28.70 16.06 -2.53
CA ASP A 166 -27.65 15.78 -1.55
C ASP A 166 -26.43 16.68 -1.77
N ARG A 167 -25.94 16.76 -3.00
CA ARG A 167 -24.78 17.57 -3.36
C ARG A 167 -25.04 19.07 -3.32
N ALA A 168 -26.20 19.51 -3.76
CA ALA A 168 -26.60 20.91 -3.71
C ALA A 168 -26.76 21.39 -2.26
N THR A 169 -27.32 20.55 -1.38
CA THR A 169 -27.45 20.85 0.05
C THR A 169 -26.06 20.91 0.72
N ALA A 170 -25.15 20.04 0.35
CA ALA A 170 -23.76 20.07 0.83
C ALA A 170 -23.01 21.30 0.33
N ALA A 171 -23.27 21.72 -0.93
CA ALA A 171 -22.63 22.87 -1.55
C ALA A 171 -23.17 24.20 -1.03
N SER A 172 -24.47 24.28 -0.75
CA SER A 172 -25.16 25.50 -0.29
C SER A 172 -26.07 25.22 0.90
N ARG A 173 -25.70 25.70 2.08
CA ARG A 173 -26.42 25.47 3.34
C ARG A 173 -27.88 25.93 3.33
N GLY A 174 -28.27 26.75 2.37
CA GLY A 174 -29.64 27.28 2.20
C GLY A 174 -30.40 26.59 1.09
N PHE A 175 -29.84 25.58 0.41
CA PHE A 175 -30.53 24.91 -0.68
C PHE A 175 -31.65 24.03 -0.16
N VAL A 176 -32.83 24.28 -0.67
CA VAL A 176 -34.06 23.52 -0.37
C VAL A 176 -34.79 23.25 -1.66
N VAL A 177 -35.30 22.05 -1.82
CA VAL A 177 -36.21 21.72 -2.92
C VAL A 177 -37.55 22.38 -2.63
N THR A 178 -38.05 23.18 -3.59
CA THR A 178 -39.33 23.89 -3.53
C THR A 178 -40.16 23.55 -4.76
N GLU A 179 -41.48 23.79 -4.72
CA GLU A 179 -42.32 23.62 -5.89
C GLU A 179 -41.87 24.48 -7.09
N GLN A 180 -41.19 25.59 -6.81
CA GLN A 180 -40.69 26.51 -7.84
C GLN A 180 -39.42 25.99 -8.55
N ASN A 181 -38.52 25.31 -7.83
CA ASN A 181 -37.27 24.83 -8.42
C ASN A 181 -37.29 23.33 -8.78
N ALA A 182 -38.34 22.62 -8.39
CA ALA A 182 -38.49 21.19 -8.62
C ALA A 182 -38.44 20.83 -10.12
N GLY A 183 -39.15 21.60 -10.94
CA GLY A 183 -39.14 21.41 -12.39
C GLY A 183 -37.79 21.68 -13.04
N ASP A 184 -37.05 22.66 -12.53
CA ASP A 184 -35.68 22.94 -12.99
C ASP A 184 -34.67 21.88 -12.57
N ILE A 185 -34.80 21.30 -11.37
CA ILE A 185 -33.98 20.19 -10.92
C ILE A 185 -34.17 18.97 -11.82
N VAL A 186 -35.43 18.66 -12.14
CA VAL A 186 -35.78 17.58 -13.09
C VAL A 186 -35.16 17.84 -14.45
N GLY A 187 -35.43 19.02 -15.03
CA GLY A 187 -34.88 19.38 -16.32
C GLY A 187 -33.35 19.41 -16.37
N LEU A 188 -32.69 19.79 -15.26
CA LEU A 188 -31.25 19.76 -15.15
C LEU A 188 -30.72 18.31 -15.10
N CYS A 189 -31.33 17.42 -14.32
CA CYS A 189 -30.97 16.01 -14.26
C CYS A 189 -31.16 15.31 -15.61
N GLU A 190 -32.26 15.65 -16.34
CA GLU A 190 -32.52 15.19 -17.70
C GLU A 190 -31.47 15.71 -18.68
N ALA A 191 -31.14 17.00 -18.62
CA ALA A 191 -30.10 17.60 -19.47
C ALA A 191 -28.70 17.03 -19.23
N LEU A 192 -28.46 16.50 -18.02
CA LEU A 192 -27.23 15.81 -17.63
C LEU A 192 -27.30 14.29 -17.84
N ASP A 193 -28.34 13.77 -18.49
CA ASP A 193 -28.55 12.36 -18.78
C ASP A 193 -28.42 11.43 -17.53
N GLY A 194 -28.72 11.94 -16.33
CA GLY A 194 -28.54 11.17 -15.10
C GLY A 194 -27.08 10.79 -14.79
N MET A 195 -26.11 11.48 -15.39
CA MET A 195 -24.68 11.20 -15.19
C MET A 195 -24.21 11.67 -13.81
N PRO A 196 -23.74 10.75 -12.91
CA PRO A 196 -23.41 11.11 -11.52
C PRO A 196 -22.42 12.26 -11.41
N LEU A 197 -21.29 12.21 -12.14
CA LEU A 197 -20.28 13.25 -12.09
C LEU A 197 -20.82 14.59 -12.62
N ALA A 198 -21.58 14.57 -13.71
CA ALA A 198 -22.17 15.75 -14.26
C ALA A 198 -23.16 16.39 -13.29
N ILE A 199 -23.95 15.57 -12.60
CA ILE A 199 -24.90 16.00 -11.55
C ILE A 199 -24.15 16.59 -10.36
N GLU A 200 -23.09 15.96 -9.88
CA GLU A 200 -22.26 16.46 -8.78
C GLU A 200 -21.65 17.84 -9.13
N LEU A 201 -21.13 17.98 -10.34
CA LEU A 201 -20.57 19.25 -10.83
C LEU A 201 -21.63 20.34 -10.97
N ALA A 202 -22.78 20.01 -11.51
CA ALA A 202 -23.87 20.95 -11.63
C ALA A 202 -24.44 21.40 -10.27
N ALA A 203 -24.60 20.46 -9.34
CA ALA A 203 -25.04 20.74 -7.98
C ALA A 203 -24.08 21.68 -7.23
N ALA A 204 -22.77 21.57 -7.49
CA ALA A 204 -21.78 22.47 -6.90
C ALA A 204 -21.97 23.93 -7.31
N LEU A 205 -22.59 24.19 -8.47
CA LEU A 205 -22.86 25.54 -8.94
C LEU A 205 -24.02 26.21 -8.19
N CYS A 206 -24.82 25.45 -7.42
CA CYS A 206 -25.93 26.01 -6.62
C CYS A 206 -25.46 27.01 -5.54
N ARG A 207 -24.16 27.15 -5.32
CA ARG A 207 -23.59 28.19 -4.47
C ARG A 207 -23.58 29.57 -5.13
N VAL A 208 -23.53 29.62 -6.45
CA VAL A 208 -23.29 30.85 -7.22
C VAL A 208 -24.49 31.16 -8.13
N LEU A 209 -25.21 30.14 -8.57
CA LEU A 209 -26.31 30.23 -9.53
C LEU A 209 -27.56 29.53 -8.97
N THR A 210 -28.71 29.97 -9.39
CA THR A 210 -29.98 29.26 -9.18
C THR A 210 -30.04 28.04 -10.10
N VAL A 211 -30.84 27.03 -9.73
CA VAL A 211 -31.03 25.84 -10.57
C VAL A 211 -31.55 26.20 -11.96
N GLU A 212 -32.47 27.15 -12.03
CA GLU A 212 -33.01 27.72 -13.28
C GLU A 212 -31.88 28.29 -14.16
N GLN A 213 -30.98 29.08 -13.55
CA GLN A 213 -29.84 29.66 -14.27
C GLN A 213 -28.84 28.61 -14.76
N ILE A 214 -28.64 27.56 -13.99
CA ILE A 214 -27.78 26.44 -14.38
C ILE A 214 -28.42 25.68 -15.54
N ASN A 215 -29.69 25.34 -15.40
CA ASN A 215 -30.46 24.62 -16.40
C ASN A 215 -30.51 25.35 -17.76
N ALA A 216 -30.78 26.66 -17.75
CA ALA A 216 -30.77 27.47 -18.95
C ALA A 216 -29.42 27.48 -19.68
N ARG A 217 -28.32 27.62 -18.93
CA ARG A 217 -26.96 27.66 -19.51
C ARG A 217 -26.49 26.31 -20.02
N ILE A 218 -26.79 25.20 -19.35
CA ILE A 218 -26.47 23.86 -19.81
C ILE A 218 -27.17 23.53 -21.10
N ARG A 219 -28.46 23.86 -21.23
CA ARG A 219 -29.23 23.64 -22.46
C ARG A 219 -28.66 24.40 -23.66
N ASP A 220 -28.28 25.64 -23.50
CA ASP A 220 -27.74 26.49 -24.59
C ASP A 220 -26.35 25.99 -25.04
N ARG A 221 -25.53 25.49 -24.12
CA ARG A 221 -24.19 24.95 -24.44
C ARG A 221 -24.22 23.56 -25.04
N PHE A 222 -25.13 22.71 -24.64
CA PHE A 222 -25.33 21.42 -25.29
C PHE A 222 -25.76 21.53 -26.73
N ARG A 223 -26.55 22.58 -27.10
CA ARG A 223 -26.90 22.88 -28.48
C ARG A 223 -25.69 23.27 -29.33
N LEU A 224 -24.75 24.03 -28.81
CA LEU A 224 -23.56 24.48 -29.53
C LEU A 224 -22.56 23.35 -29.77
N LEU A 225 -22.39 22.40 -28.84
CA LEU A 225 -21.43 21.30 -28.88
C LEU A 225 -21.94 20.05 -29.60
N SER A 226 -23.27 19.89 -29.75
CA SER A 226 -23.85 18.82 -30.57
C SER A 226 -23.61 18.99 -32.08
N ALA A 227 -23.09 20.13 -32.51
CA ALA A 227 -22.83 20.45 -33.91
C ALA A 227 -21.42 20.12 -34.42
N GLY A 228 -20.47 19.62 -33.55
CA GLY A 228 -19.06 19.53 -33.91
C GLY A 228 -18.51 18.11 -34.16
N ASP A 229 -18.94 17.05 -33.50
CA ASP A 229 -18.35 15.72 -33.68
C ASP A 229 -19.40 14.59 -33.76
N ARG A 230 -19.59 14.08 -34.99
CA ARG A 230 -20.54 13.00 -35.26
C ARG A 230 -20.03 11.59 -34.94
N THR A 231 -18.81 11.44 -34.48
CA THR A 231 -18.13 10.13 -34.32
C THR A 231 -18.06 9.64 -32.87
N ALA A 232 -18.22 10.51 -31.87
CA ALA A 232 -18.23 10.12 -30.47
C ALA A 232 -19.66 9.83 -29.98
N PRO A 233 -19.86 8.85 -29.06
CA PRO A 233 -21.15 8.59 -28.44
C PRO A 233 -21.66 9.87 -27.74
N ALA A 234 -22.93 10.24 -27.96
CA ALA A 234 -23.54 11.47 -27.44
C ALA A 234 -23.33 11.67 -25.92
N ARG A 235 -23.24 10.56 -25.16
CA ARG A 235 -23.03 10.56 -23.70
C ARG A 235 -21.58 10.91 -23.29
N GLN A 236 -20.58 10.61 -24.10
CA GLN A 236 -19.20 11.04 -23.85
C GLN A 236 -19.03 12.53 -24.16
N GLN A 237 -19.75 13.04 -25.16
CA GLN A 237 -19.81 14.47 -25.45
C GLN A 237 -20.44 15.25 -24.31
N THR A 238 -21.48 14.74 -23.68
CA THR A 238 -22.19 15.38 -22.57
C THR A 238 -21.30 15.58 -21.33
N LEU A 239 -20.54 14.56 -20.96
CA LEU A 239 -19.62 14.66 -19.82
C LEU A 239 -18.48 15.63 -20.10
N ARG A 240 -17.85 15.54 -21.30
CA ARG A 240 -16.82 16.47 -21.74
C ARG A 240 -17.35 17.89 -21.78
N ALA A 241 -18.56 18.08 -22.31
CA ALA A 241 -19.20 19.37 -22.34
C ALA A 241 -19.42 19.96 -20.93
N THR A 242 -19.82 19.14 -19.97
CA THR A 242 -20.02 19.57 -18.58
C THR A 242 -18.70 19.96 -17.92
N VAL A 243 -17.64 19.17 -18.10
CA VAL A 243 -16.32 19.49 -17.57
C VAL A 243 -15.74 20.73 -18.27
N ASP A 244 -15.85 20.79 -19.59
CA ASP A 244 -15.42 21.94 -20.40
C ASP A 244 -16.18 23.22 -20.00
N TRP A 245 -17.50 23.13 -19.84
CA TRP A 245 -18.29 24.23 -19.34
C TRP A 245 -17.88 24.69 -17.94
N SER A 246 -17.63 23.73 -17.03
CA SER A 246 -17.14 24.01 -15.68
C SER A 246 -15.77 24.70 -15.73
N TYR A 247 -14.87 24.22 -16.58
CA TYR A 247 -13.55 24.82 -16.82
C TYR A 247 -13.63 26.23 -17.40
N GLN A 248 -14.55 26.45 -18.32
CA GLN A 248 -14.75 27.78 -18.94
C GLN A 248 -15.34 28.81 -17.97
N GLN A 249 -16.07 28.36 -16.91
CA GLN A 249 -16.58 29.27 -15.87
C GLN A 249 -15.48 29.63 -14.84
N LEU A 250 -14.34 29.00 -14.91
CA LEU A 250 -13.21 29.32 -14.05
C LEU A 250 -12.61 30.67 -14.43
N LYS A 251 -12.19 31.43 -13.44
CA LYS A 251 -11.30 32.59 -13.63
C LYS A 251 -9.95 32.12 -14.13
N GLU A 252 -9.18 33.01 -14.75
CA GLU A 252 -7.87 32.62 -15.30
C GLU A 252 -6.92 31.99 -14.27
N PRO A 253 -6.76 32.49 -13.02
CA PRO A 253 -5.95 31.82 -12.01
C PRO A 253 -6.42 30.40 -11.66
N GLU A 254 -7.74 30.19 -11.63
CA GLU A 254 -8.35 28.88 -11.35
C GLU A 254 -8.07 27.88 -12.48
N ARG A 255 -8.15 28.33 -13.74
CA ARG A 255 -7.80 27.49 -14.92
C ARG A 255 -6.33 27.12 -14.89
N ILE A 256 -5.47 28.11 -14.61
CA ILE A 256 -4.03 27.90 -14.49
C ILE A 256 -3.73 26.87 -13.41
N LEU A 257 -4.27 27.03 -12.21
CA LEU A 257 -4.03 26.06 -11.12
C LEU A 257 -4.58 24.69 -11.48
N LEU A 258 -5.83 24.58 -11.95
CA LEU A 258 -6.46 23.30 -12.24
C LEU A 258 -5.64 22.46 -13.25
N ARG A 259 -5.20 23.08 -14.38
CA ARG A 259 -4.41 22.37 -15.39
C ARG A 259 -3.05 21.94 -14.85
N ARG A 260 -2.39 22.77 -14.00
CA ARG A 260 -1.09 22.47 -13.41
C ARG A 260 -1.16 21.37 -12.33
N LEU A 261 -2.26 21.31 -11.59
CA LEU A 261 -2.51 20.24 -10.61
C LEU A 261 -2.61 18.85 -11.25
N ALA A 262 -2.85 18.76 -12.55
CA ALA A 262 -2.93 17.49 -13.28
C ALA A 262 -1.62 16.70 -13.31
N VAL A 263 -0.48 17.31 -12.95
CA VAL A 263 0.82 16.60 -12.85
C VAL A 263 0.86 15.64 -11.66
N PHE A 264 0.02 15.89 -10.63
CA PHE A 264 -0.05 15.03 -9.47
C PHE A 264 -0.88 13.78 -9.72
N THR A 265 -0.38 12.65 -9.21
CA THR A 265 -1.07 11.36 -9.20
C THR A 265 -1.28 10.91 -7.75
N GLY A 266 -2.51 10.56 -7.40
CA GLY A 266 -2.84 10.10 -6.05
C GLY A 266 -2.99 11.19 -4.97
N GLY A 267 -2.98 12.47 -5.34
CA GLY A 267 -3.20 13.60 -4.44
C GLY A 267 -1.94 14.39 -4.08
N TRP A 268 -2.14 15.51 -3.39
CA TRP A 268 -1.08 16.47 -3.01
C TRP A 268 -1.46 17.23 -1.74
N THR A 269 -0.50 17.93 -1.13
CA THR A 269 -0.73 18.88 -0.03
C THR A 269 -0.75 20.31 -0.56
N LEU A 270 -1.14 21.27 0.28
CA LEU A 270 -1.11 22.70 -0.08
C LEU A 270 0.31 23.14 -0.45
N ASP A 271 1.30 22.80 0.39
CA ASP A 271 2.71 23.13 0.15
C ASP A 271 3.19 22.62 -1.22
N MET A 272 2.81 21.40 -1.61
CA MET A 272 3.11 20.86 -2.93
C MET A 272 2.49 21.67 -4.06
N ALA A 273 1.23 22.08 -3.90
CA ALA A 273 0.55 22.92 -4.90
C ALA A 273 1.22 24.30 -5.04
N GLU A 274 1.59 24.94 -3.92
CA GLU A 274 2.31 26.21 -3.90
C GLU A 274 3.67 26.11 -4.57
N GLN A 275 4.45 25.08 -4.25
CA GLN A 275 5.82 24.93 -4.79
C GLN A 275 5.85 24.51 -6.24
N VAL A 276 4.95 23.63 -6.65
CA VAL A 276 4.95 23.10 -8.02
C VAL A 276 4.16 23.98 -8.97
N CYS A 277 2.96 24.43 -8.58
CA CYS A 277 2.03 25.07 -9.52
C CYS A 277 2.16 26.60 -9.61
N ALA A 278 2.86 27.24 -8.66
CA ALA A 278 3.05 28.70 -8.69
C ALA A 278 3.96 29.17 -9.86
N GLY A 279 3.84 30.43 -10.21
CA GLY A 279 4.61 31.09 -11.27
C GLY A 279 3.74 31.36 -12.53
N ASN A 280 4.29 32.14 -13.47
CA ASN A 280 3.66 32.44 -14.76
C ASN A 280 2.14 32.76 -14.66
N GLY A 281 1.78 33.82 -13.91
CA GLY A 281 0.40 34.27 -13.75
C GLY A 281 -0.36 33.73 -12.54
N LEU A 282 0.31 32.94 -11.67
CA LEU A 282 -0.22 32.47 -10.38
C LEU A 282 0.83 32.61 -9.30
N TRP A 283 0.63 33.54 -8.34
CA TRP A 283 1.56 33.71 -7.22
C TRP A 283 1.36 32.64 -6.16
N ALA A 284 2.43 32.25 -5.47
CA ALA A 284 2.35 31.20 -4.43
C ALA A 284 1.35 31.59 -3.31
N GLU A 285 1.31 32.84 -2.91
CA GLU A 285 0.38 33.40 -1.91
C GLU A 285 -1.10 33.32 -2.33
N ASP A 286 -1.39 33.22 -3.62
CA ASP A 286 -2.75 33.13 -4.15
C ASP A 286 -3.24 31.68 -4.27
N VAL A 287 -2.31 30.69 -4.26
CA VAL A 287 -2.63 29.27 -4.51
C VAL A 287 -3.67 28.75 -3.54
N LEU A 288 -3.56 29.04 -2.25
CA LEU A 288 -4.55 28.63 -1.24
C LEU A 288 -5.94 29.13 -1.58
N GLY A 289 -6.07 30.42 -1.88
CA GLY A 289 -7.37 31.02 -2.22
C GLY A 289 -7.98 30.37 -3.46
N VAL A 290 -7.17 30.20 -4.50
CA VAL A 290 -7.59 29.57 -5.76
C VAL A 290 -7.92 28.09 -5.58
N LEU A 291 -7.15 27.37 -4.73
CA LEU A 291 -7.41 25.98 -4.39
C LEU A 291 -8.75 25.82 -3.63
N CYS A 292 -9.03 26.71 -2.69
CA CYS A 292 -10.32 26.75 -2.00
C CYS A 292 -11.47 26.97 -2.99
N ASP A 293 -11.30 27.88 -3.96
CA ASP A 293 -12.30 28.11 -5.02
C ASP A 293 -12.52 26.83 -5.87
N LEU A 294 -11.47 26.07 -6.18
CA LEU A 294 -11.56 24.80 -6.92
C LEU A 294 -12.23 23.68 -6.10
N VAL A 295 -11.91 23.59 -4.81
CA VAL A 295 -12.59 22.66 -3.87
C VAL A 295 -14.06 23.02 -3.79
N ASP A 296 -14.31 24.28 -3.66
CA ASP A 296 -15.65 24.81 -3.61
C ASP A 296 -16.45 24.51 -4.87
N LYS A 297 -15.85 24.44 -6.03
CA LYS A 297 -16.46 24.05 -7.30
C LYS A 297 -16.47 22.54 -7.52
N SER A 298 -16.05 21.75 -6.53
CA SER A 298 -15.95 20.28 -6.59
C SER A 298 -15.08 19.75 -7.73
N LEU A 299 -14.14 20.56 -8.23
CA LEU A 299 -13.13 20.16 -9.21
C LEU A 299 -11.91 19.56 -8.51
N VAL A 300 -11.69 19.92 -7.26
CA VAL A 300 -10.73 19.33 -6.35
C VAL A 300 -11.46 18.85 -5.12
N LEU A 301 -11.07 17.71 -4.58
CA LEU A 301 -11.60 17.15 -3.34
C LEU A 301 -10.57 17.32 -2.24
N ALA A 302 -11.03 17.76 -1.07
CA ALA A 302 -10.22 17.74 0.15
C ALA A 302 -10.54 16.44 0.91
N ASP A 303 -9.54 15.62 1.12
CA ASP A 303 -9.64 14.37 1.89
C ASP A 303 -9.31 14.60 3.37
N ALA A 304 -9.44 13.53 4.16
CA ALA A 304 -9.13 13.57 5.58
C ALA A 304 -7.65 13.97 5.82
N GLU A 305 -7.41 14.56 6.97
CA GLU A 305 -6.09 14.95 7.45
C GLU A 305 -5.16 13.73 7.58
N VAL A 306 -4.02 13.78 6.92
CA VAL A 306 -2.97 12.77 7.01
C VAL A 306 -1.70 13.45 7.50
N ALA A 307 -1.09 12.90 8.54
CA ALA A 307 0.11 13.46 9.18
C ALA A 307 -0.03 14.93 9.61
N GLY A 308 -1.25 15.39 9.93
CA GLY A 308 -1.53 16.77 10.35
C GLY A 308 -1.75 17.76 9.20
N GLU A 309 -1.76 17.29 7.95
CA GLU A 309 -1.99 18.12 6.77
C GLU A 309 -3.23 17.66 5.99
N THR A 310 -3.97 18.61 5.43
CA THR A 310 -5.09 18.32 4.53
C THR A 310 -4.55 17.87 3.18
N ARG A 311 -5.06 16.74 2.70
CA ARG A 311 -4.77 16.25 1.35
C ARG A 311 -5.84 16.66 0.36
N TYR A 312 -5.39 16.93 -0.85
CA TYR A 312 -6.24 17.27 -1.97
C TYR A 312 -6.07 16.22 -3.06
N ARG A 313 -7.14 15.94 -3.78
CA ARG A 313 -7.11 15.08 -4.97
C ARG A 313 -8.09 15.57 -6.02
N MET A 314 -7.90 15.12 -7.22
CA MET A 314 -8.76 15.38 -8.36
C MET A 314 -9.41 14.07 -8.82
N LEU A 315 -10.68 14.13 -9.22
CA LEU A 315 -11.30 12.99 -9.88
C LEU A 315 -10.54 12.70 -11.18
N GLU A 316 -10.35 11.46 -11.52
CA GLU A 316 -9.52 11.05 -12.66
C GLU A 316 -9.99 11.68 -13.98
N THR A 317 -11.32 11.74 -14.21
CA THR A 317 -11.87 12.38 -15.41
C THR A 317 -11.54 13.88 -15.49
N ILE A 318 -11.52 14.56 -14.34
CA ILE A 318 -11.14 15.97 -14.27
C ILE A 318 -9.64 16.11 -14.47
N ARG A 319 -8.85 15.21 -13.89
CA ARG A 319 -7.38 15.18 -14.03
C ARG A 319 -6.98 14.96 -15.50
N GLU A 320 -7.62 14.01 -16.19
CA GLU A 320 -7.39 13.77 -17.62
C GLU A 320 -7.68 15.02 -18.46
N TYR A 321 -8.84 15.65 -18.22
CA TYR A 321 -9.20 16.90 -18.91
C TYR A 321 -8.20 18.02 -18.61
N ALA A 322 -7.83 18.18 -17.35
CA ALA A 322 -6.86 19.19 -16.92
C ALA A 322 -5.46 18.94 -17.52
N ALA A 323 -5.06 17.66 -17.67
CA ALA A 323 -3.82 17.28 -18.33
C ALA A 323 -3.85 17.63 -19.85
N GLU A 324 -4.98 17.40 -20.53
CA GLU A 324 -5.15 17.86 -21.91
C GLU A 324 -5.00 19.39 -22.01
N GLN A 325 -5.59 20.15 -21.07
CA GLN A 325 -5.47 21.60 -21.04
C GLN A 325 -4.03 22.05 -20.73
N LEU A 326 -3.30 21.31 -19.91
CA LEU A 326 -1.89 21.57 -19.63
C LEU A 326 -1.02 21.36 -20.88
N ASP A 327 -1.28 20.28 -21.63
CA ASP A 327 -0.59 19.99 -22.90
C ASP A 327 -0.88 21.06 -23.94
N VAL A 328 -2.17 21.42 -24.14
CA VAL A 328 -2.59 22.48 -25.06
C VAL A 328 -1.96 23.84 -24.71
N SER A 329 -1.75 24.13 -23.42
CA SER A 329 -1.07 25.36 -22.99
C SER A 329 0.45 25.37 -23.26
N GLY A 330 1.04 24.21 -23.58
CA GLY A 330 2.49 24.07 -23.76
C GLY A 330 3.29 24.11 -22.45
N GLU A 331 2.63 24.15 -21.29
CA GLU A 331 3.27 24.20 -19.97
C GLU A 331 3.66 22.82 -19.42
N GLU A 332 3.18 21.71 -20.01
CA GLU A 332 3.32 20.36 -19.47
C GLU A 332 4.77 19.98 -19.13
N PRO A 333 5.78 20.18 -20.00
CA PRO A 333 7.15 19.77 -19.69
C PRO A 333 7.74 20.54 -18.50
N GLU A 334 7.39 21.82 -18.33
CA GLU A 334 7.84 22.63 -17.22
C GLU A 334 7.26 22.12 -15.89
N PHE A 335 5.94 21.92 -15.82
CA PHE A 335 5.29 21.55 -14.56
C PHE A 335 5.55 20.10 -14.18
N ARG A 336 5.72 19.18 -15.12
CA ARG A 336 6.19 17.83 -14.83
C ARG A 336 7.62 17.82 -14.31
N ARG A 337 8.51 18.67 -14.85
CA ARG A 337 9.86 18.84 -14.32
C ARG A 337 9.82 19.39 -12.90
N ARG A 338 9.02 20.43 -12.62
CA ARG A 338 8.86 20.97 -11.26
C ARG A 338 8.30 19.94 -10.29
N HIS A 339 7.32 19.16 -10.70
CA HIS A 339 6.79 18.06 -9.91
C HIS A 339 7.88 17.04 -9.55
N ARG A 340 8.67 16.61 -10.55
CA ARG A 340 9.80 15.71 -10.32
C ARG A 340 10.83 16.33 -9.35
N ASP A 341 11.23 17.56 -9.59
CA ASP A 341 12.21 18.26 -8.76
C ASP A 341 11.71 18.38 -7.32
N HIS A 342 10.42 18.68 -7.14
CA HIS A 342 9.79 18.69 -5.82
C HIS A 342 9.81 17.30 -5.14
N MET A 343 9.55 16.22 -5.87
CA MET A 343 9.66 14.86 -5.31
C MET A 343 11.10 14.55 -4.89
N ILE A 344 12.08 14.99 -5.66
CA ILE A 344 13.50 14.88 -5.30
C ILE A 344 13.79 15.68 -4.02
N ASP A 345 13.25 16.89 -3.89
CA ASP A 345 13.47 17.74 -2.71
C ASP A 345 12.80 17.15 -1.45
N VAL A 346 11.60 16.58 -1.57
CA VAL A 346 10.93 15.85 -0.47
C VAL A 346 11.77 14.67 -0.02
N ALA A 347 12.25 13.85 -0.98
CA ALA A 347 13.11 12.71 -0.69
C ALA A 347 14.47 13.15 -0.09
N ALA A 348 15.03 14.25 -0.59
CA ALA A 348 16.28 14.81 -0.08
C ALA A 348 16.12 15.35 1.35
N ARG A 349 14.98 15.97 1.70
CA ARG A 349 14.68 16.40 3.07
C ARG A 349 14.69 15.22 4.03
N LEU A 350 14.02 14.11 3.71
CA LEU A 350 14.09 12.90 4.53
C LEU A 350 15.53 12.40 4.68
N HIS A 351 16.27 12.31 3.56
CA HIS A 351 17.65 11.87 3.60
C HIS A 351 18.51 12.79 4.48
N GLN A 352 18.33 14.10 4.38
CA GLN A 352 19.02 15.08 5.22
C GLN A 352 18.64 14.96 6.70
N MET A 353 17.38 14.68 7.02
CA MET A 353 16.96 14.42 8.41
C MET A 353 17.72 13.25 9.00
N ILE A 354 17.92 12.18 8.22
CA ILE A 354 18.65 10.99 8.67
C ILE A 354 20.14 11.29 8.96
N VAL A 355 20.78 12.18 8.17
CA VAL A 355 22.23 12.48 8.29
C VAL A 355 22.55 13.77 9.04
N ARG A 356 21.57 14.62 9.39
CA ARG A 356 21.75 15.95 9.99
C ARG A 356 22.19 15.88 11.46
N ARG A 357 22.91 16.94 11.91
CA ARG A 357 23.19 17.20 13.34
C ARG A 357 22.62 18.55 13.77
N PRO A 358 21.95 18.70 14.93
CA PRO A 358 21.54 17.62 15.82
C PRO A 358 20.57 16.68 15.11
N ARG A 359 20.59 15.42 15.49
CA ARG A 359 19.76 14.38 14.83
C ARG A 359 18.32 14.50 15.30
N PRO A 360 17.34 14.41 14.38
CA PRO A 360 15.94 14.41 14.73
C PRO A 360 15.57 13.14 15.51
N THR A 361 14.57 13.27 16.35
CA THR A 361 13.91 12.16 17.04
C THR A 361 13.08 11.34 16.06
N TRP A 362 12.71 10.12 16.44
CA TRP A 362 11.78 9.32 15.63
C TRP A 362 10.44 10.00 15.40
N ALA A 363 9.93 10.72 16.41
CA ALA A 363 8.69 11.48 16.32
C ALA A 363 8.73 12.57 15.22
N GLU A 364 9.92 13.09 14.89
CA GLU A 364 10.11 14.05 13.81
C GLU A 364 10.30 13.37 12.44
N ILE A 365 10.85 12.14 12.40
CA ILE A 365 11.08 11.37 11.16
C ILE A 365 9.79 10.66 10.70
N CYS A 366 9.03 10.09 11.62
CA CYS A 366 7.86 9.25 11.32
C CYS A 366 6.80 9.95 10.44
N PRO A 367 6.42 11.21 10.68
CA PRO A 367 5.48 11.91 9.79
C PRO A 367 5.96 12.01 8.35
N MET A 368 7.26 12.18 8.13
CA MET A 368 7.84 12.24 6.79
C MET A 368 7.80 10.88 6.08
N LEU A 369 8.00 9.78 6.81
CA LEU A 369 7.86 8.43 6.26
C LEU A 369 6.41 8.14 5.88
N VAL A 370 5.44 8.55 6.70
CA VAL A 370 4.00 8.44 6.41
C VAL A 370 3.65 9.26 5.17
N LEU A 371 4.14 10.50 5.09
CA LEU A 371 3.93 11.36 3.93
C LEU A 371 4.47 10.74 2.64
N LEU A 372 5.69 10.19 2.67
CA LEU A 372 6.29 9.52 1.50
C LEU A 372 5.53 8.25 1.10
N ASP A 373 4.95 7.55 2.05
CA ASP A 373 4.08 6.42 1.77
C ASP A 373 2.85 6.85 0.96
N GLU A 374 2.23 7.92 1.38
CA GLU A 374 1.09 8.53 0.70
C GLU A 374 1.45 9.14 -0.67
N LEU A 375 2.67 9.61 -0.85
CA LEU A 375 3.16 10.21 -2.10
C LEU A 375 3.71 9.20 -3.11
N GLN A 376 3.57 7.91 -2.88
CA GLN A 376 4.13 6.86 -3.73
C GLN A 376 3.77 7.03 -5.21
N SER A 377 2.48 7.29 -5.49
CA SER A 377 2.00 7.49 -6.85
C SER A 377 2.71 8.66 -7.54
N ASN A 378 2.94 9.75 -6.81
CA ASN A 378 3.68 10.92 -7.30
C ASN A 378 5.16 10.59 -7.54
N VAL A 379 5.79 9.83 -6.64
CA VAL A 379 7.17 9.38 -6.79
C VAL A 379 7.34 8.55 -8.07
N TRP A 380 6.47 7.54 -8.27
CA TRP A 380 6.55 6.70 -9.47
C TRP A 380 6.21 7.46 -10.74
N ALA A 381 5.30 8.44 -10.69
CA ALA A 381 5.04 9.34 -11.82
C ALA A 381 6.27 10.19 -12.18
N ALA A 382 6.99 10.70 -11.17
CA ALA A 382 8.23 11.45 -11.37
C ALA A 382 9.34 10.59 -11.96
N VAL A 383 9.53 9.36 -11.46
CA VAL A 383 10.51 8.40 -11.98
C VAL A 383 10.21 8.07 -13.45
N ARG A 384 8.96 7.73 -13.76
CA ARG A 384 8.51 7.40 -15.11
C ARG A 384 8.74 8.56 -16.07
N TRP A 385 8.27 9.75 -15.71
CA TRP A 385 8.43 10.92 -16.58
C TRP A 385 9.91 11.23 -16.84
N SER A 386 10.77 11.12 -15.82
CA SER A 386 12.22 11.32 -16.00
C SER A 386 12.82 10.33 -16.98
N ALA A 387 12.38 9.08 -16.94
CA ALA A 387 12.81 8.05 -17.89
C ALA A 387 12.34 8.36 -19.33
N GLU A 388 11.09 8.83 -19.48
CA GLU A 388 10.51 9.24 -20.77
C GLU A 388 11.14 10.51 -21.32
N ALA A 389 11.54 11.43 -20.44
CA ALA A 389 12.24 12.67 -20.78
C ALA A 389 13.74 12.49 -21.04
N ALA A 390 14.24 11.26 -21.08
CA ALA A 390 15.66 10.91 -21.23
C ALA A 390 16.57 11.55 -20.14
N ASP A 391 16.06 11.62 -18.90
CA ASP A 391 16.82 12.09 -17.73
C ASP A 391 16.93 10.96 -16.68
N PRO A 392 17.71 9.89 -16.97
CA PRO A 392 17.86 8.75 -16.05
C PRO A 392 18.57 9.15 -14.76
N GLU A 393 19.40 10.19 -14.76
CA GLU A 393 20.11 10.64 -13.56
C GLU A 393 19.15 11.16 -12.48
N SER A 394 18.16 11.98 -12.86
CA SER A 394 17.15 12.48 -11.93
C SER A 394 16.27 11.35 -11.37
N ALA A 395 15.88 10.40 -12.23
CA ALA A 395 15.11 9.22 -11.79
C ALA A 395 15.88 8.36 -10.79
N LEU A 396 17.14 8.04 -11.08
CA LEU A 396 18.01 7.26 -10.19
C LEU A 396 18.29 8.01 -8.88
N ARG A 397 18.52 9.33 -8.96
CA ARG A 397 18.73 10.16 -7.77
C ARG A 397 17.52 10.08 -6.84
N LEU A 398 16.30 10.14 -7.36
CA LEU A 398 15.08 9.99 -6.56
C LEU A 398 15.00 8.63 -5.88
N LEU A 399 15.27 7.55 -6.61
CA LEU A 399 15.27 6.19 -6.05
C LEU A 399 16.34 6.01 -4.96
N VAL A 400 17.54 6.55 -5.17
CA VAL A 400 18.64 6.49 -4.20
C VAL A 400 18.30 7.24 -2.91
N LEU A 401 17.68 8.42 -3.01
CA LEU A 401 17.24 9.18 -1.83
C LEU A 401 16.17 8.43 -1.03
N LEU A 402 15.35 7.65 -1.71
CA LEU A 402 14.28 6.83 -1.10
C LEU A 402 14.72 5.41 -0.72
N ARG A 403 16.04 5.12 -0.74
CA ARG A 403 16.54 3.76 -0.44
C ARG A 403 16.01 3.20 0.89
N TRP A 404 15.98 4.00 1.96
CA TRP A 404 15.52 3.55 3.27
C TRP A 404 14.01 3.21 3.30
N PRO A 405 13.10 4.07 2.81
CA PRO A 405 11.69 3.69 2.63
C PRO A 405 11.48 2.46 1.74
N ILE A 406 12.28 2.30 0.67
CA ILE A 406 12.20 1.14 -0.22
C ILE A 406 12.59 -0.15 0.53
N ILE A 407 13.71 -0.11 1.25
CA ILE A 407 14.24 -1.29 1.98
C ILE A 407 13.36 -1.62 3.19
N ALA A 408 12.99 -0.63 4.00
CA ALA A 408 12.17 -0.81 5.18
C ALA A 408 10.76 -1.28 4.87
N GLY A 409 10.13 -0.71 3.86
CA GLY A 409 8.78 -1.06 3.41
C GLY A 409 8.69 -2.36 2.60
N GLY A 410 9.82 -2.97 2.24
CA GLY A 410 9.86 -4.19 1.42
C GLY A 410 9.32 -3.98 -0.01
N ARG A 411 9.33 -2.75 -0.51
CA ARG A 411 8.77 -2.35 -1.81
C ARG A 411 9.78 -2.54 -2.93
N PHE A 412 10.28 -3.75 -3.08
CA PHE A 412 11.38 -4.05 -3.97
C PHE A 412 10.98 -4.12 -5.44
N THR A 413 9.79 -4.64 -5.75
CA THR A 413 9.41 -4.95 -7.13
C THR A 413 9.38 -3.74 -8.07
N PRO A 414 8.69 -2.61 -7.75
CA PRO A 414 8.72 -1.46 -8.64
C PRO A 414 10.12 -0.83 -8.74
N ALA A 415 10.87 -0.80 -7.63
CA ALA A 415 12.22 -0.25 -7.63
C ALA A 415 13.19 -1.09 -8.48
N ASP A 416 13.04 -2.41 -8.46
CA ASP A 416 13.84 -3.36 -9.22
C ASP A 416 13.72 -3.11 -10.73
N GLU A 417 12.49 -3.10 -11.24
CA GLU A 417 12.19 -2.87 -12.65
C GLU A 417 12.77 -1.53 -13.16
N TRP A 418 12.61 -0.47 -12.35
CA TRP A 418 13.14 0.85 -12.74
C TRP A 418 14.65 0.92 -12.63
N LEU A 419 15.29 0.30 -11.63
CA LEU A 419 16.75 0.27 -11.50
C LEU A 419 17.37 -0.47 -12.66
N ASP A 420 16.82 -1.60 -13.10
CA ASP A 420 17.30 -2.33 -14.26
C ASP A 420 17.24 -1.45 -15.52
N ARG A 421 16.08 -0.91 -15.81
CA ARG A 421 15.84 -0.09 -17.01
C ARG A 421 16.70 1.18 -17.05
N LEU A 422 16.85 1.84 -15.89
CA LEU A 422 17.59 3.12 -15.82
C LEU A 422 19.10 2.93 -15.73
N LEU A 423 19.61 1.77 -15.31
CA LEU A 423 21.03 1.46 -15.30
C LEU A 423 21.54 0.90 -16.64
N ASP A 424 20.64 0.50 -17.52
CA ASP A 424 20.94 0.04 -18.90
C ASP A 424 21.20 1.20 -19.86
N VAL A 425 21.84 2.26 -19.38
CA VAL A 425 22.27 3.42 -20.18
C VAL A 425 23.79 3.47 -20.26
N GLU A 426 24.31 4.20 -21.24
CA GLU A 426 25.76 4.37 -21.37
C GLU A 426 26.36 4.93 -20.06
N PRO A 427 27.53 4.40 -19.62
CA PRO A 427 28.15 4.82 -18.36
C PRO A 427 28.42 6.31 -18.24
N THR A 428 28.58 6.99 -19.37
CA THR A 428 28.88 8.43 -19.46
C THR A 428 27.67 9.33 -19.28
N GLU A 429 26.45 8.77 -19.32
CA GLU A 429 25.21 9.51 -19.15
C GLU A 429 24.87 9.74 -17.67
N LEU A 430 25.58 9.05 -16.76
CA LEU A 430 25.38 9.16 -15.32
C LEU A 430 26.64 9.63 -14.63
N THR A 431 26.47 10.49 -13.61
CA THR A 431 27.59 10.82 -12.74
C THR A 431 28.08 9.57 -12.00
N PRO A 432 29.39 9.41 -11.74
CA PRO A 432 29.92 8.25 -11.02
C PRO A 432 29.24 8.03 -9.65
N ARG A 433 28.82 9.11 -8.99
CA ARG A 433 28.14 9.05 -7.71
C ARG A 433 26.77 8.41 -7.84
N VAL A 434 25.92 8.96 -8.72
CA VAL A 434 24.56 8.45 -8.92
C VAL A 434 24.58 6.99 -9.40
N ARG A 435 25.48 6.66 -10.32
CA ARG A 435 25.64 5.28 -10.80
C ARG A 435 26.10 4.33 -9.68
N GLY A 436 27.06 4.77 -8.85
CA GLY A 436 27.57 3.97 -7.72
C GLY A 436 26.48 3.72 -6.66
N ASP A 437 25.76 4.77 -6.26
CA ASP A 437 24.64 4.67 -5.32
C ASP A 437 23.50 3.79 -5.89
N ALA A 438 23.16 3.94 -7.17
CA ALA A 438 22.11 3.15 -7.82
C ALA A 438 22.48 1.66 -7.96
N LEU A 439 23.73 1.35 -8.33
CA LEU A 439 24.23 -0.03 -8.36
C LEU A 439 24.23 -0.67 -6.97
N ALA A 440 24.62 0.06 -5.93
CA ALA A 440 24.55 -0.41 -4.55
C ALA A 440 23.09 -0.67 -4.13
N LEU A 441 22.17 0.23 -4.46
CA LEU A 441 20.74 0.05 -4.21
C LEU A 441 20.17 -1.15 -5.00
N ARG A 442 20.56 -1.32 -6.27
CA ARG A 442 20.17 -2.48 -7.08
C ARG A 442 20.57 -3.79 -6.43
N GLY A 443 21.82 -3.86 -5.91
CA GLY A 443 22.27 -5.03 -5.16
C GLY A 443 21.49 -5.26 -3.87
N GLN A 444 21.13 -4.22 -3.13
CA GLN A 444 20.31 -4.31 -1.92
C GLN A 444 18.89 -4.84 -2.21
N VAL A 445 18.27 -4.32 -3.27
CA VAL A 445 16.94 -4.74 -3.73
C VAL A 445 16.96 -6.20 -4.18
N ALA A 446 17.89 -6.58 -5.03
CA ALA A 446 18.06 -7.97 -5.51
C ALA A 446 18.27 -8.95 -4.35
N PHE A 447 19.13 -8.60 -3.39
CA PHE A 447 19.34 -9.43 -2.21
C PHE A 447 18.06 -9.57 -1.37
N GLY A 448 17.31 -8.47 -1.19
CA GLY A 448 16.00 -8.47 -0.49
C GLY A 448 14.96 -9.35 -1.16
N GLN A 449 15.00 -9.48 -2.49
CA GLN A 449 14.14 -10.37 -3.28
C GLN A 449 14.60 -11.83 -3.24
N GLY A 450 15.82 -12.10 -2.76
CA GLY A 450 16.40 -13.44 -2.70
C GLY A 450 17.17 -13.83 -3.97
N ASP A 451 17.66 -12.86 -4.73
CA ASP A 451 18.55 -13.02 -5.88
C ASP A 451 19.99 -12.61 -5.51
N PRO A 452 20.80 -13.52 -4.94
CA PRO A 452 22.17 -13.24 -4.55
C PRO A 452 23.09 -13.06 -5.76
N ASP A 453 22.77 -13.63 -6.92
CA ASP A 453 23.61 -13.56 -8.12
C ASP A 453 23.57 -12.16 -8.71
N THR A 454 22.38 -11.62 -8.94
CA THR A 454 22.21 -10.22 -9.35
C THR A 454 22.79 -9.25 -8.33
N ALA A 455 22.58 -9.52 -7.01
CA ALA A 455 23.15 -8.72 -5.94
C ALA A 455 24.69 -8.70 -6.01
N GLN A 456 25.33 -9.86 -6.27
CA GLN A 456 26.77 -9.98 -6.40
C GLN A 456 27.29 -9.17 -7.58
N VAL A 457 26.65 -9.28 -8.76
CA VAL A 457 27.08 -8.58 -9.97
C VAL A 457 26.96 -7.07 -9.77
N ALA A 458 25.80 -6.57 -9.33
CA ALA A 458 25.56 -5.15 -9.14
C ALA A 458 26.51 -4.55 -8.10
N CYS A 459 26.67 -5.19 -6.94
CA CYS A 459 27.56 -4.69 -5.90
C CYS A 459 29.04 -4.80 -6.26
N THR A 460 29.46 -5.79 -7.05
CA THR A 460 30.86 -5.85 -7.54
C THR A 460 31.16 -4.66 -8.43
N SER A 461 30.26 -4.35 -9.38
CA SER A 461 30.37 -3.18 -10.25
C SER A 461 30.36 -1.87 -9.45
N ALA A 462 29.50 -1.79 -8.41
CA ALA A 462 29.46 -0.64 -7.52
C ALA A 462 30.80 -0.43 -6.78
N VAL A 463 31.36 -1.51 -6.21
CA VAL A 463 32.63 -1.46 -5.48
C VAL A 463 33.79 -0.99 -6.38
N GLU A 464 33.89 -1.53 -7.61
CA GLU A 464 34.92 -1.12 -8.56
C GLU A 464 34.80 0.36 -8.92
N LEU A 465 33.58 0.82 -9.19
CA LEU A 465 33.33 2.23 -9.53
C LEU A 465 33.62 3.15 -8.35
N CYS A 466 33.11 2.80 -7.16
CA CYS A 466 33.22 3.64 -5.98
C CYS A 466 34.68 3.76 -5.50
N ARG A 467 35.48 2.68 -5.57
CA ARG A 467 36.91 2.73 -5.24
C ARG A 467 37.67 3.65 -6.19
N LYS A 468 37.38 3.57 -7.52
CA LYS A 468 38.00 4.47 -8.50
C LYS A 468 37.64 5.93 -8.30
N ALA A 469 36.41 6.19 -7.88
CA ALA A 469 35.86 7.55 -7.69
C ALA A 469 35.99 8.10 -6.25
N GLY A 470 36.52 7.32 -5.31
CA GLY A 470 36.67 7.74 -3.90
C GLY A 470 35.33 7.93 -3.17
N LEU A 471 34.29 7.15 -3.49
CA LEU A 471 32.94 7.28 -3.00
C LEU A 471 32.63 6.29 -1.85
N ASN A 472 33.00 6.65 -0.62
CA ASN A 472 32.92 5.75 0.53
C ASN A 472 31.49 5.41 0.98
N GLY A 473 30.50 6.31 0.75
CA GLY A 473 29.08 6.06 1.11
C GLY A 473 28.49 4.84 0.36
N PRO A 474 28.37 4.89 -0.98
CA PRO A 474 27.87 3.75 -1.73
C PRO A 474 28.80 2.52 -1.65
N LEU A 475 30.12 2.74 -1.48
CA LEU A 475 31.08 1.65 -1.28
C LEU A 475 30.74 0.80 -0.06
N SER A 476 30.46 1.44 1.09
CA SER A 476 30.13 0.73 2.33
C SER A 476 28.88 -0.14 2.17
N GLY A 477 27.84 0.37 1.49
CA GLY A 477 26.62 -0.38 1.22
C GLY A 477 26.82 -1.59 0.32
N ALA A 478 27.56 -1.39 -0.78
CA ALA A 478 27.84 -2.47 -1.71
C ALA A 478 28.72 -3.58 -1.05
N LEU A 479 29.72 -3.20 -0.25
CA LEU A 479 30.56 -4.14 0.49
C LEU A 479 29.75 -4.94 1.52
N ALA A 480 28.83 -4.30 2.23
CA ALA A 480 27.96 -4.96 3.20
C ALA A 480 27.08 -6.03 2.54
N ILE A 481 26.50 -5.74 1.38
CA ILE A 481 25.71 -6.73 0.62
C ILE A 481 26.59 -7.87 0.10
N LEU A 482 27.79 -7.57 -0.41
CA LEU A 482 28.73 -8.61 -0.81
C LEU A 482 29.15 -9.49 0.37
N ALA A 483 29.28 -8.92 1.57
CA ALA A 483 29.53 -9.71 2.78
C ALA A 483 28.38 -10.67 3.08
N TRP A 484 27.11 -10.20 2.97
CA TRP A 484 25.93 -11.07 3.09
C TRP A 484 25.94 -12.21 2.05
N VAL A 485 26.25 -11.89 0.79
CA VAL A 485 26.39 -12.90 -0.27
C VAL A 485 27.49 -13.90 0.08
N ALA A 486 28.63 -13.43 0.59
CA ALA A 486 29.74 -14.30 1.02
C ALA A 486 29.37 -15.21 2.21
N ILE A 487 28.59 -14.69 3.19
CA ILE A 487 28.03 -15.48 4.30
C ILE A 487 27.13 -16.59 3.74
N TYR A 488 26.27 -16.23 2.80
CA TYR A 488 25.35 -17.16 2.16
C TYR A 488 26.11 -18.26 1.37
N GLN A 489 27.19 -17.86 0.67
CA GLN A 489 28.08 -18.75 -0.07
C GLN A 489 29.09 -19.52 0.83
N ARG A 490 29.07 -19.32 2.15
CA ARG A 490 29.99 -19.94 3.14
C ARG A 490 31.45 -19.64 2.92
N ARG A 491 31.74 -18.38 2.62
CA ARG A 491 33.09 -17.85 2.49
C ARG A 491 33.42 -16.92 3.67
N PRO A 492 33.66 -17.46 4.89
CA PRO A 492 33.75 -16.66 6.12
C PRO A 492 34.89 -15.64 6.09
N GLU A 493 36.04 -16.02 5.57
CA GLU A 493 37.20 -15.14 5.43
C GLU A 493 36.89 -13.91 4.56
N ARG A 494 36.23 -14.15 3.42
CA ARG A 494 35.81 -13.08 2.52
C ARG A 494 34.73 -12.20 3.15
N ALA A 495 33.76 -12.79 3.85
CA ALA A 495 32.72 -12.05 4.56
C ALA A 495 33.32 -11.09 5.58
N ARG A 496 34.28 -11.57 6.37
CA ARG A 496 34.98 -10.76 7.37
C ARG A 496 35.72 -9.58 6.72
N SER A 497 36.56 -9.85 5.72
CA SER A 497 37.30 -8.80 5.01
C SER A 497 36.38 -7.74 4.43
N LEU A 498 35.23 -8.13 3.87
CA LEU A 498 34.24 -7.19 3.31
C LEU A 498 33.53 -6.37 4.39
N LEU A 499 33.21 -6.96 5.56
CA LEU A 499 32.59 -6.24 6.68
C LEU A 499 33.58 -5.25 7.30
N ASP A 500 34.86 -5.63 7.47
CA ASP A 500 35.88 -4.74 8.00
C ASP A 500 36.07 -3.52 7.09
N GLU A 501 36.18 -3.74 5.78
CA GLU A 501 36.26 -2.64 4.79
C GLU A 501 34.98 -1.78 4.77
N ALA A 502 33.80 -2.39 4.87
CA ALA A 502 32.54 -1.68 4.94
C ALA A 502 32.44 -0.75 6.16
N LEU A 503 32.89 -1.25 7.34
CA LEU A 503 32.93 -0.45 8.57
C LEU A 503 33.94 0.69 8.49
N GLU A 504 35.10 0.47 7.87
CA GLU A 504 36.07 1.53 7.61
C GLU A 504 35.48 2.61 6.70
N ALA A 505 34.88 2.19 5.58
CA ALA A 505 34.27 3.12 4.61
C ALA A 505 33.13 3.95 5.21
N VAL A 506 32.20 3.33 5.97
CA VAL A 506 31.05 4.05 6.54
C VAL A 506 31.44 5.08 7.58
N ARG A 507 32.48 4.83 8.36
CA ARG A 507 32.99 5.80 9.36
C ARG A 507 33.52 7.08 8.74
N THR A 508 34.03 7.01 7.51
CA THR A 508 34.54 8.20 6.81
C THR A 508 33.46 9.13 6.33
N VAL A 509 32.23 8.65 6.20
CA VAL A 509 31.06 9.42 5.72
C VAL A 509 30.09 9.82 6.82
N ASP A 510 30.37 9.40 8.08
CA ASP A 510 29.54 9.70 9.26
C ASP A 510 28.05 9.36 9.04
N ASP A 511 27.79 8.16 8.47
CA ASP A 511 26.43 7.59 8.29
C ASP A 511 26.14 6.52 9.36
N PRO A 512 25.67 6.89 10.53
CA PRO A 512 25.46 5.96 11.61
C PRO A 512 24.22 5.07 11.43
N TRP A 513 23.28 5.45 10.59
CA TRP A 513 22.21 4.53 10.20
C TRP A 513 22.78 3.32 9.49
N HIS A 514 23.65 3.57 8.54
CA HIS A 514 24.32 2.52 7.81
C HIS A 514 25.32 1.74 8.68
N GLU A 515 26.05 2.41 9.58
CA GLU A 515 26.94 1.74 10.54
C GLU A 515 26.15 0.77 11.44
N THR A 516 24.96 1.15 11.92
CA THR A 516 24.09 0.26 12.71
C THR A 516 23.73 -1.01 11.95
N VAL A 517 23.40 -0.88 10.67
CA VAL A 517 23.08 -2.04 9.81
C VAL A 517 24.30 -2.93 9.62
N ILE A 518 25.47 -2.37 9.30
CA ILE A 518 26.71 -3.13 9.09
C ILE A 518 27.13 -3.85 10.37
N ARG A 519 27.03 -3.21 11.55
CA ARG A 519 27.32 -3.87 12.85
C ARG A 519 26.34 -4.99 13.16
N SER A 520 25.07 -4.82 12.81
CA SER A 520 24.08 -5.91 12.94
C SER A 520 24.41 -7.09 12.01
N MET A 521 24.94 -6.81 10.83
CA MET A 521 25.45 -7.84 9.92
C MET A 521 26.69 -8.54 10.48
N GLU A 522 27.62 -7.79 11.07
CA GLU A 522 28.79 -8.34 11.79
C GLU A 522 28.34 -9.26 12.93
N GLY A 523 27.38 -8.84 13.75
CA GLY A 523 26.77 -9.66 14.80
C GLY A 523 26.16 -10.95 14.27
N THR A 524 25.42 -10.88 13.18
CA THR A 524 24.82 -12.05 12.53
C THR A 524 25.88 -12.99 11.95
N PHE A 525 26.94 -12.44 11.35
CA PHE A 525 28.07 -13.21 10.87
C PHE A 525 28.78 -13.95 12.02
N ALA A 526 29.10 -13.25 13.10
CA ALA A 526 29.74 -13.85 14.28
C ALA A 526 28.86 -14.96 14.89
N LEU A 527 27.53 -14.78 14.88
CA LEU A 527 26.58 -15.79 15.35
C LEU A 527 26.61 -17.05 14.47
N SER A 528 26.66 -16.88 13.16
CA SER A 528 26.72 -17.98 12.19
C SER A 528 28.01 -18.83 12.35
N GLU A 529 29.07 -18.24 12.87
CA GLU A 529 30.34 -18.86 13.17
C GLU A 529 30.45 -19.44 14.62
N GLY A 530 29.34 -19.38 15.39
CA GLY A 530 29.28 -19.81 16.77
C GLY A 530 30.01 -18.89 17.77
N ARG A 531 30.40 -17.68 17.36
CA ARG A 531 31.15 -16.70 18.19
C ARG A 531 30.20 -15.80 18.98
N ALA A 532 29.41 -16.40 19.91
CA ALA A 532 28.33 -15.75 20.62
C ALA A 532 28.74 -14.45 21.35
N LYS A 533 29.93 -14.41 22.00
CA LYS A 533 30.37 -13.19 22.70
C LYS A 533 30.69 -12.02 21.76
N GLU A 534 31.27 -12.32 20.61
CA GLU A 534 31.57 -11.32 19.58
C GLU A 534 30.26 -10.82 18.95
N SER A 535 29.37 -11.74 18.62
CA SER A 535 28.01 -11.44 18.13
C SER A 535 27.26 -10.50 19.07
N GLN A 536 27.27 -10.80 20.37
CA GLN A 536 26.61 -9.94 21.37
C GLN A 536 27.19 -8.53 21.38
N ARG A 537 28.51 -8.38 21.36
CA ARG A 537 29.17 -7.06 21.33
C ARG A 537 28.81 -6.24 20.10
N SER A 538 28.75 -6.89 18.92
CA SER A 538 28.39 -6.19 17.68
C SER A 538 26.94 -5.74 17.70
N PHE A 539 25.99 -6.56 18.21
CA PHE A 539 24.60 -6.15 18.35
C PHE A 539 24.40 -5.08 19.45
N GLU A 540 25.12 -5.17 20.57
CA GLU A 540 25.09 -4.12 21.61
C GLU A 540 25.61 -2.80 21.06
N ALA A 541 26.69 -2.80 20.28
CA ALA A 541 27.22 -1.62 19.62
C ALA A 541 26.22 -1.04 18.60
N ALA A 542 25.57 -1.91 17.81
CA ALA A 542 24.51 -1.49 16.89
C ALA A 542 23.32 -0.86 17.65
N LEU A 543 22.88 -1.49 18.75
CA LEU A 543 21.78 -1.01 19.58
C LEU A 543 22.11 0.34 20.24
N ALA A 544 23.34 0.50 20.72
CA ALA A 544 23.77 1.78 21.30
C ALA A 544 23.70 2.95 20.31
N ILE A 545 24.16 2.73 19.07
CA ILE A 545 24.05 3.71 17.98
C ILE A 545 22.57 3.96 17.66
N ALA A 546 21.76 2.90 17.54
CA ALA A 546 20.34 3.05 17.23
C ALA A 546 19.58 3.83 18.31
N HIS A 547 19.92 3.64 19.59
CA HIS A 547 19.35 4.43 20.72
C HIS A 547 19.80 5.87 20.72
N GLU A 548 21.09 6.15 20.45
CA GLU A 548 21.58 7.52 20.30
C GLU A 548 20.84 8.27 19.18
N LEU A 549 20.41 7.53 18.16
CA LEU A 549 19.69 8.04 16.99
C LEU A 549 18.17 8.08 17.17
N ASP A 550 17.64 7.56 18.25
CA ASP A 550 16.20 7.27 18.39
C ASP A 550 15.63 6.52 17.17
N ASN A 551 16.39 5.53 16.67
CA ASN A 551 16.08 4.85 15.41
C ASN A 551 15.22 3.62 15.65
N HIS A 552 13.92 3.77 15.57
CA HIS A 552 12.94 2.70 15.76
C HIS A 552 12.93 1.64 14.65
N TRP A 553 13.62 1.88 13.53
CA TRP A 553 13.78 0.87 12.48
C TRP A 553 15.01 0.00 12.70
N ALA A 554 16.15 0.58 13.11
CA ALA A 554 17.41 -0.15 13.27
C ALA A 554 17.53 -0.83 14.63
N ALA A 555 16.99 -0.26 15.71
CA ALA A 555 17.02 -0.85 17.04
C ALA A 555 16.39 -2.26 17.09
N PRO A 556 15.22 -2.53 16.48
CA PRO A 556 14.66 -3.88 16.40
C PRO A 556 15.57 -4.89 15.73
N VAL A 557 16.35 -4.50 14.73
CA VAL A 557 17.31 -5.41 14.07
C VAL A 557 18.36 -5.92 15.08
N ALA A 558 18.93 -5.02 15.85
CA ALA A 558 19.90 -5.34 16.88
C ALA A 558 19.26 -6.14 18.03
N LEU A 559 18.06 -5.77 18.49
CA LEU A 559 17.32 -6.49 19.52
C LEU A 559 16.97 -7.93 19.11
N ILE A 560 16.56 -8.14 17.85
CA ILE A 560 16.34 -9.48 17.29
C ILE A 560 17.64 -10.31 17.34
N GLY A 561 18.77 -9.69 17.00
CA GLY A 561 20.07 -10.35 17.11
C GLY A 561 20.43 -10.73 18.54
N LEU A 562 20.24 -9.83 19.50
CA LEU A 562 20.44 -10.10 20.93
C LEU A 562 19.51 -11.20 21.44
N ALA A 563 18.25 -11.20 21.02
CA ALA A 563 17.30 -12.27 21.34
C ALA A 563 17.78 -13.63 20.83
N GLN A 564 18.37 -13.69 19.64
CA GLN A 564 18.95 -14.93 19.10
C GLN A 564 20.18 -15.38 19.87
N VAL A 565 21.03 -14.44 20.30
CA VAL A 565 22.18 -14.75 21.17
C VAL A 565 21.72 -15.29 22.53
N ALA A 566 20.76 -14.65 23.17
CA ALA A 566 20.16 -15.09 24.43
C ALA A 566 19.52 -16.49 24.29
N TRP A 567 18.78 -16.71 23.19
CA TRP A 567 18.24 -18.04 22.87
C TRP A 567 19.29 -19.14 22.83
N LEU A 568 20.42 -18.87 22.13
CA LEU A 568 21.51 -19.86 22.02
C LEU A 568 22.20 -20.13 23.37
N ARG A 569 22.15 -19.18 24.30
CA ARG A 569 22.65 -19.38 25.68
C ARG A 569 21.62 -20.08 26.59
N GLY A 570 20.41 -20.32 26.10
CA GLY A 570 19.31 -20.89 26.86
C GLY A 570 18.56 -19.88 27.74
N ASP A 571 18.88 -18.60 27.66
CA ASP A 571 18.18 -17.55 28.40
C ASP A 571 16.91 -17.11 27.66
N LEU A 572 15.84 -17.88 27.90
CA LEU A 572 14.56 -17.63 27.24
C LEU A 572 13.85 -16.36 27.76
N VAL A 573 14.17 -15.93 28.99
CA VAL A 573 13.58 -14.72 29.59
C VAL A 573 14.17 -13.49 28.90
N GLU A 574 15.48 -13.40 28.79
CA GLU A 574 16.18 -12.33 28.09
C GLU A 574 15.79 -12.32 26.61
N ALA A 575 15.73 -13.48 25.95
CA ALA A 575 15.31 -13.57 24.55
C ALA A 575 13.89 -13.03 24.32
N ARG A 576 12.95 -13.39 25.21
CA ARG A 576 11.56 -12.87 25.18
C ARG A 576 11.54 -11.34 25.30
N ALA A 577 12.20 -10.80 26.30
CA ALA A 577 12.24 -9.36 26.58
C ALA A 577 12.78 -8.57 25.38
N HIS A 578 13.81 -9.07 24.68
CA HIS A 578 14.34 -8.43 23.48
C HIS A 578 13.34 -8.46 22.31
N TYR A 579 12.63 -9.59 22.07
CA TYR A 579 11.63 -9.66 21.01
C TYR A 579 10.41 -8.76 21.31
N GLU A 580 9.92 -8.71 22.54
CA GLU A 580 8.81 -7.87 22.95
C GLU A 580 9.17 -6.39 22.78
N ARG A 581 10.35 -5.97 23.28
CA ARG A 581 10.83 -4.60 23.09
C ARG A 581 11.00 -4.24 21.60
N ALA A 582 11.45 -5.18 20.78
CA ALA A 582 11.54 -4.96 19.34
C ALA A 582 10.16 -4.73 18.71
N LEU A 583 9.13 -5.51 19.12
CA LEU A 583 7.76 -5.35 18.63
C LEU A 583 7.17 -4.00 19.05
N ASP A 584 7.42 -3.55 20.28
CA ASP A 584 6.94 -2.25 20.75
C ASP A 584 7.47 -1.09 19.89
N LEU A 585 8.73 -1.13 19.48
CA LEU A 585 9.32 -0.13 18.60
C LEU A 585 8.78 -0.16 17.16
N LEU A 586 8.19 -1.29 16.75
CA LEU A 586 7.67 -1.48 15.39
C LEU A 586 6.19 -1.08 15.22
N GLN A 587 5.51 -0.66 16.29
CA GLN A 587 4.07 -0.33 16.26
C GLN A 587 3.76 0.81 15.28
N ASP A 588 4.67 1.77 15.13
CA ASP A 588 4.50 2.94 14.30
C ASP A 588 5.10 2.78 12.88
N ILE A 589 5.60 1.58 12.55
CA ILE A 589 6.37 1.38 11.32
C ILE A 589 5.84 0.18 10.53
N THR A 590 5.73 0.33 9.22
CA THR A 590 5.46 -0.78 8.29
C THR A 590 6.73 -1.62 8.03
N ALA A 591 7.26 -2.25 9.08
CA ALA A 591 8.48 -3.07 9.00
C ALA A 591 8.15 -4.56 9.19
N HIS A 592 7.48 -5.13 8.20
CA HIS A 592 6.90 -6.46 8.30
C HIS A 592 7.90 -7.58 8.64
N TRP A 593 9.12 -7.55 8.07
CA TRP A 593 10.06 -8.66 8.28
C TRP A 593 10.58 -8.76 9.72
N GLN A 594 10.80 -7.62 10.40
CA GLN A 594 11.20 -7.60 11.80
C GLN A 594 10.06 -8.13 12.69
N ALA A 595 8.83 -7.62 12.48
CA ALA A 595 7.66 -8.08 13.24
C ALA A 595 7.43 -9.59 13.05
N ILE A 596 7.52 -10.09 11.81
CA ILE A 596 7.45 -11.53 11.49
C ILE A 596 8.49 -12.32 12.28
N THR A 597 9.70 -11.81 12.38
CA THR A 597 10.80 -12.49 13.07
C THR A 597 10.60 -12.49 14.57
N CYS A 598 10.16 -11.38 15.17
CA CYS A 598 9.83 -11.27 16.58
C CYS A 598 8.69 -12.22 16.97
N LEU A 599 7.59 -12.21 16.25
CA LEU A 599 6.43 -13.08 16.49
C LEU A 599 6.83 -14.57 16.40
N SER A 600 7.62 -14.92 15.39
CA SER A 600 8.13 -16.29 15.28
C SER A 600 9.07 -16.67 16.43
N GLY A 601 9.91 -15.74 16.88
CA GLY A 601 10.79 -15.92 18.04
C GLY A 601 9.98 -16.15 19.32
N LEU A 602 9.00 -15.30 19.58
CA LEU A 602 8.10 -15.42 20.74
C LEU A 602 7.28 -16.71 20.70
N GLY A 603 6.77 -17.09 19.53
CA GLY A 603 6.07 -18.36 19.35
C GLY A 603 6.95 -19.57 19.65
N ARG A 604 8.23 -19.55 19.23
CA ARG A 604 9.20 -20.60 19.54
C ARG A 604 9.55 -20.66 21.04
N ILE A 605 9.67 -19.50 21.70
CA ILE A 605 9.89 -19.43 23.15
C ILE A 605 8.70 -20.07 23.88
N ALA A 606 7.48 -19.69 23.52
CA ALA A 606 6.26 -20.27 24.09
C ALA A 606 6.19 -21.78 23.86
N LEU A 607 6.55 -22.26 22.67
CA LEU A 607 6.61 -23.69 22.35
C LEU A 607 7.57 -24.46 23.27
N VAL A 608 8.78 -23.94 23.49
CA VAL A 608 9.77 -24.57 24.40
C VAL A 608 9.29 -24.55 25.86
N GLN A 609 8.52 -23.55 26.27
CA GLN A 609 7.94 -23.43 27.60
C GLN A 609 6.67 -24.27 27.78
N GLY A 610 6.16 -24.94 26.73
CA GLY A 610 4.95 -25.75 26.78
C GLY A 610 3.66 -24.95 26.69
N ASP A 611 3.72 -23.64 26.49
CA ASP A 611 2.55 -22.78 26.23
C ASP A 611 2.14 -22.87 24.75
N LEU A 612 1.45 -23.97 24.42
CA LEU A 612 1.06 -24.27 23.06
C LEU A 612 0.02 -23.28 22.52
N ALA A 613 -0.83 -22.71 23.40
CA ALA A 613 -1.84 -21.74 23.00
C ALA A 613 -1.20 -20.43 22.51
N THR A 614 -0.29 -19.85 23.31
CA THR A 614 0.45 -18.65 22.91
C THR A 614 1.35 -18.92 21.68
N ALA A 615 2.01 -20.09 21.63
CA ALA A 615 2.84 -20.49 20.49
C ALA A 615 2.01 -20.48 19.19
N ARG A 616 0.81 -21.08 19.22
CA ARG A 616 -0.10 -21.14 18.09
C ARG A 616 -0.49 -19.73 17.59
N VAL A 617 -0.95 -18.86 18.49
CA VAL A 617 -1.36 -17.48 18.15
C VAL A 617 -0.22 -16.73 17.49
N ARG A 618 0.96 -16.70 18.10
CA ARG A 618 2.12 -15.94 17.59
C ARG A 618 2.66 -16.49 16.28
N LEU A 619 2.69 -17.81 16.10
CA LEU A 619 3.17 -18.44 14.86
C LEU A 619 2.21 -18.23 13.70
N ILE A 620 0.89 -18.32 13.94
CA ILE A 620 -0.12 -18.02 12.93
C ILE A 620 -0.07 -16.55 12.53
N GLU A 621 0.02 -15.63 13.49
CA GLU A 621 0.17 -14.19 13.22
C GLU A 621 1.43 -13.93 12.37
N SER A 622 2.57 -14.53 12.74
CA SER A 622 3.82 -14.46 11.96
C SER A 622 3.66 -14.99 10.53
N LEU A 623 2.94 -16.10 10.33
CA LEU A 623 2.68 -16.65 9.00
C LEU A 623 1.77 -15.73 8.18
N ARG A 624 0.70 -15.21 8.79
CA ARG A 624 -0.23 -14.27 8.12
C ARG A 624 0.48 -13.01 7.62
N LEU A 625 1.31 -12.38 8.47
CA LEU A 625 2.11 -11.22 8.06
C LEU A 625 3.10 -11.58 6.95
N CYS A 626 3.71 -12.78 7.01
CA CYS A 626 4.67 -13.22 6.01
C CYS A 626 4.05 -13.37 4.61
N LEU A 627 2.77 -13.73 4.52
CA LEU A 627 2.05 -13.83 3.24
C LEU A 627 1.98 -12.47 2.53
N GLY A 628 1.75 -11.40 3.26
CA GLY A 628 1.69 -10.03 2.71
C GLY A 628 3.02 -9.53 2.15
N THR A 629 4.15 -10.15 2.50
CA THR A 629 5.49 -9.72 2.05
C THR A 629 6.03 -10.47 0.83
N GLY A 630 5.35 -11.53 0.39
CA GLY A 630 5.79 -12.40 -0.71
C GLY A 630 7.11 -13.18 -0.45
N GLN A 631 7.60 -13.25 0.80
CA GLN A 631 8.85 -13.91 1.16
C GLN A 631 8.68 -15.42 1.24
N ARG A 632 8.93 -16.15 0.15
CA ARG A 632 8.78 -17.63 0.09
C ARG A 632 9.59 -18.38 1.15
N LEU A 633 10.86 -18.01 1.35
CA LEU A 633 11.70 -18.59 2.38
C LEU A 633 11.16 -18.31 3.80
N GLY A 634 10.61 -17.13 4.00
CA GLY A 634 9.90 -16.76 5.22
C GLY A 634 8.73 -17.70 5.49
N VAL A 635 7.87 -17.94 4.50
CA VAL A 635 6.74 -18.88 4.60
C VAL A 635 7.22 -20.29 4.94
N ALA A 636 8.23 -20.80 4.24
CA ALA A 636 8.76 -22.14 4.50
C ALA A 636 9.24 -22.30 5.96
N ARG A 637 9.97 -21.31 6.50
CA ARG A 637 10.42 -21.32 7.90
C ARG A 637 9.28 -21.31 8.91
N ARG A 638 8.16 -20.59 8.62
CA ARG A 638 7.00 -20.54 9.53
C ARG A 638 6.22 -21.85 9.50
N ILE A 639 6.07 -22.46 8.33
CA ILE A 639 5.48 -23.79 8.19
C ILE A 639 6.31 -24.84 8.93
N GLU A 640 7.66 -24.77 8.89
CA GLU A 640 8.55 -25.64 9.67
C GLU A 640 8.32 -25.48 11.18
N THR A 641 8.18 -24.25 11.67
CA THR A 641 7.92 -24.02 13.10
C THR A 641 6.51 -24.47 13.50
N LEU A 642 5.53 -24.36 12.61
CA LEU A 642 4.19 -24.91 12.84
C LEU A 642 4.18 -26.44 12.80
N ALA A 643 5.10 -27.08 12.06
CA ALA A 643 5.31 -28.54 12.17
C ALA A 643 5.85 -28.92 13.56
N GLN A 644 6.73 -28.10 14.15
CA GLN A 644 7.21 -28.31 15.52
C GLN A 644 6.07 -28.17 16.54
N LEU A 645 5.20 -27.19 16.35
CA LEU A 645 3.99 -27.01 17.19
C LEU A 645 3.08 -28.24 17.09
N ALA A 646 2.80 -28.71 15.86
CA ALA A 646 1.98 -29.90 15.67
C ALA A 646 2.54 -31.16 16.35
N LEU A 647 3.88 -31.32 16.36
CA LEU A 647 4.51 -32.40 17.13
C LEU A 647 4.30 -32.26 18.64
N ALA A 648 4.40 -31.04 19.16
CA ALA A 648 4.16 -30.77 20.58
C ALA A 648 2.68 -30.96 20.99
N GLU A 649 1.77 -30.83 20.02
CA GLU A 649 0.32 -31.09 20.15
C GLU A 649 -0.01 -32.57 19.90
N GLU A 650 0.99 -33.42 19.65
CA GLU A 650 0.84 -34.85 19.33
C GLU A 650 0.12 -35.13 18.01
N ASP A 651 -0.03 -34.12 17.14
CA ASP A 651 -0.55 -34.30 15.76
C ASP A 651 0.60 -34.63 14.80
N ASP A 652 1.11 -35.85 14.90
CA ASP A 652 2.22 -36.34 14.09
C ASP A 652 1.93 -36.28 12.58
N ARG A 653 0.69 -36.61 12.20
CA ARG A 653 0.30 -36.61 10.78
C ARG A 653 0.38 -35.23 10.16
N ARG A 654 -0.06 -34.22 10.89
CA ARG A 654 0.02 -32.82 10.48
C ARG A 654 1.46 -32.36 10.43
N ALA A 655 2.23 -32.68 11.43
CA ALA A 655 3.64 -32.30 11.53
C ALA A 655 4.46 -32.78 10.31
N VAL A 656 4.31 -34.05 9.94
CA VAL A 656 5.02 -34.63 8.80
C VAL A 656 4.60 -33.98 7.47
N ARG A 657 3.31 -33.70 7.25
CA ARG A 657 2.85 -33.01 6.05
C ARG A 657 3.37 -31.59 5.95
N LEU A 658 3.33 -30.82 7.05
CA LEU A 658 3.87 -29.45 7.10
C LEU A 658 5.38 -29.44 6.84
N ALA A 659 6.11 -30.37 7.41
CA ALA A 659 7.55 -30.49 7.18
C ALA A 659 7.88 -30.82 5.72
N GLY A 660 7.12 -31.75 5.09
CA GLY A 660 7.23 -32.08 3.66
C GLY A 660 6.94 -30.85 2.77
N ALA A 661 5.89 -30.10 3.09
CA ALA A 661 5.52 -28.88 2.38
C ALA A 661 6.61 -27.76 2.51
N SER A 662 7.17 -27.58 3.71
CA SER A 662 8.29 -26.63 3.90
C SER A 662 9.50 -27.01 3.04
N ALA A 663 9.84 -28.32 2.99
CA ALA A 663 10.94 -28.82 2.18
C ALA A 663 10.71 -28.56 0.67
N ALA A 664 9.48 -28.79 0.18
CA ALA A 664 9.13 -28.53 -1.22
C ALA A 664 9.23 -27.03 -1.58
N ILE A 665 8.70 -26.15 -0.74
CA ILE A 665 8.79 -24.68 -0.95
C ILE A 665 10.27 -24.25 -1.04
N ARG A 666 11.14 -24.77 -0.18
CA ARG A 666 12.58 -24.48 -0.22
C ARG A 666 13.26 -25.01 -1.48
N SER A 667 12.93 -26.23 -1.90
CA SER A 667 13.52 -26.87 -3.09
C SER A 667 13.13 -26.18 -4.40
N ALA A 668 11.96 -25.56 -4.43
CA ALA A 668 11.47 -24.82 -5.59
C ALA A 668 12.12 -23.42 -5.75
N MET A 669 12.98 -22.99 -4.82
CA MET A 669 13.67 -21.70 -4.90
C MET A 669 14.98 -21.86 -5.63
N SER A 670 15.15 -21.17 -6.76
CA SER A 670 16.39 -21.15 -7.55
C SER A 670 17.55 -20.61 -6.71
N GLY A 671 18.67 -21.33 -6.64
CA GLY A 671 19.87 -20.92 -5.87
C GLY A 671 19.78 -21.06 -4.36
N ALA A 672 18.66 -21.52 -3.80
CA ALA A 672 18.53 -21.79 -2.37
C ALA A 672 19.29 -23.06 -2.01
N VAL A 673 20.57 -22.92 -1.65
CA VAL A 673 21.30 -23.97 -0.96
C VAL A 673 20.60 -24.22 0.37
N LEU A 674 20.02 -25.39 0.54
CA LEU A 674 19.47 -25.81 1.85
C LEU A 674 20.54 -25.60 2.92
N PRO A 675 20.19 -25.00 4.07
CA PRO A 675 21.17 -24.87 5.15
C PRO A 675 21.82 -26.21 5.44
N PRO A 676 23.14 -26.30 5.67
CA PRO A 676 23.77 -27.57 5.98
C PRO A 676 23.12 -28.22 7.18
N GLY A 677 22.94 -29.50 7.08
CA GLY A 677 22.24 -30.28 8.08
C GLY A 677 20.72 -30.02 8.12
N PHE A 678 20.14 -29.35 7.13
CA PHE A 678 18.67 -29.19 7.06
C PHE A 678 17.97 -30.55 7.03
N GLY A 679 18.44 -31.46 6.19
CA GLY A 679 17.94 -32.84 6.15
C GLY A 679 18.08 -33.54 7.50
N ALA A 680 19.28 -33.50 8.11
CA ALA A 680 19.53 -34.10 9.41
C ALA A 680 18.64 -33.50 10.53
N ARG A 681 18.48 -32.15 10.54
CA ARG A 681 17.59 -31.50 11.51
C ARG A 681 16.13 -31.89 11.30
N MET A 682 15.72 -32.05 10.06
CA MET A 682 14.36 -32.48 9.75
C MET A 682 14.12 -33.94 10.10
N GLU A 683 15.13 -34.78 9.89
CA GLU A 683 15.10 -36.18 10.38
C GLU A 683 15.02 -36.26 11.88
N GLU A 684 15.86 -35.51 12.60
CA GLU A 684 15.84 -35.43 14.07
C GLU A 684 14.50 -34.90 14.58
N LEU A 685 13.97 -33.84 13.96
CA LEU A 685 12.65 -33.27 14.30
C LEU A 685 11.54 -34.30 14.18
N LEU A 686 11.51 -35.06 13.09
CA LEU A 686 10.46 -36.04 12.82
C LEU A 686 10.65 -37.39 13.46
N GLN A 687 11.76 -37.63 14.17
CA GLN A 687 12.05 -38.90 14.81
C GLN A 687 10.96 -39.40 15.78
N PRO A 688 10.36 -38.54 16.64
CA PRO A 688 9.22 -38.95 17.47
C PRO A 688 8.01 -39.42 16.67
N ALA A 689 7.68 -38.71 15.58
CA ALA A 689 6.58 -39.06 14.70
C ALA A 689 6.85 -40.36 13.93
N ARG A 690 8.09 -40.60 13.51
CA ARG A 690 8.51 -41.87 12.86
C ARG A 690 8.32 -43.07 13.78
N VAL A 691 8.69 -42.94 15.05
CA VAL A 691 8.51 -44.02 16.05
C VAL A 691 7.02 -44.32 16.25
N ARG A 692 6.15 -43.30 16.31
CA ARG A 692 4.70 -43.49 16.55
C ARG A 692 3.92 -43.95 15.32
N LEU A 693 4.24 -43.42 14.14
CA LEU A 693 3.50 -43.67 12.90
C LEU A 693 4.06 -44.79 12.03
N GLY A 694 5.36 -45.12 12.17
CA GLY A 694 6.08 -46.04 11.30
C GLY A 694 6.56 -45.40 9.98
N GLU A 695 7.69 -45.90 9.44
CA GLU A 695 8.38 -45.33 8.29
C GLU A 695 7.50 -45.22 7.02
N ALA A 696 6.69 -46.25 6.73
CA ALA A 696 5.85 -46.27 5.54
C ALA A 696 4.82 -45.13 5.51
N LEU A 697 4.13 -44.88 6.63
CA LEU A 697 3.13 -43.83 6.74
C LEU A 697 3.80 -42.44 6.74
N VAL A 698 4.96 -42.30 7.42
CA VAL A 698 5.71 -41.03 7.38
C VAL A 698 6.15 -40.72 5.96
N ALA A 699 6.67 -41.65 5.18
CA ALA A 699 7.05 -41.44 3.79
C ALA A 699 5.86 -41.01 2.93
N GLN A 700 4.69 -41.63 3.12
CA GLN A 700 3.47 -41.26 2.42
C GLN A 700 2.99 -39.81 2.79
N LEU A 701 2.97 -39.49 4.07
CA LEU A 701 2.55 -38.14 4.54
C LEU A 701 3.53 -37.07 4.11
N TRP A 702 4.83 -37.34 4.11
CA TRP A 702 5.87 -36.46 3.61
C TRP A 702 5.69 -36.19 2.11
N ALA A 703 5.51 -37.22 1.30
CA ALA A 703 5.24 -37.06 -0.14
C ALA A 703 3.99 -36.21 -0.40
N HIS A 704 2.92 -36.45 0.35
CA HIS A 704 1.70 -35.63 0.27
C HIS A 704 1.96 -34.18 0.65
N GLY A 705 2.80 -33.90 1.64
CA GLY A 705 3.24 -32.55 1.96
C GLY A 705 4.04 -31.91 0.82
N GLN A 706 4.92 -32.67 0.17
CA GLN A 706 5.73 -32.21 -0.96
C GLN A 706 4.90 -31.89 -2.22
N GLU A 707 3.75 -32.52 -2.40
CA GLU A 707 2.82 -32.26 -3.51
C GLU A 707 2.01 -30.97 -3.32
N MET A 708 1.97 -30.40 -2.11
CA MET A 708 1.23 -29.17 -1.84
C MET A 708 1.88 -27.98 -2.53
N SER A 709 1.07 -27.19 -3.22
CA SER A 709 1.48 -25.84 -3.59
C SER A 709 1.71 -24.98 -2.35
N GLN A 710 2.43 -23.86 -2.47
CA GLN A 710 2.66 -22.94 -1.35
C GLN A 710 1.34 -22.53 -0.69
N ASP A 711 0.31 -22.22 -1.49
CA ASP A 711 -1.00 -21.80 -0.99
C ASP A 711 -1.77 -22.93 -0.30
N GLN A 712 -1.67 -24.15 -0.82
CA GLN A 712 -2.24 -25.32 -0.16
C GLN A 712 -1.55 -25.59 1.18
N ALA A 713 -0.22 -25.47 1.23
CA ALA A 713 0.56 -25.63 2.45
C ALA A 713 0.21 -24.57 3.49
N VAL A 714 0.03 -23.33 3.07
CA VAL A 714 -0.38 -22.21 3.94
C VAL A 714 -1.80 -22.42 4.46
N ARG A 715 -2.77 -22.72 3.59
CA ARG A 715 -4.14 -23.04 4.02
C ARG A 715 -4.14 -24.20 5.02
N TYR A 716 -3.41 -25.25 4.72
CA TYR A 716 -3.28 -26.39 5.62
C TYR A 716 -2.63 -26.01 6.95
N ALA A 717 -1.62 -25.13 6.93
CA ALA A 717 -0.98 -24.61 8.14
C ALA A 717 -1.90 -23.70 8.99
N LEU A 718 -2.83 -23.00 8.37
CA LEU A 718 -3.80 -22.11 9.04
C LEU A 718 -5.08 -22.82 9.48
N GLN A 719 -5.37 -24.03 9.01
CA GLN A 719 -6.52 -24.87 9.41
C GLN A 719 -6.32 -25.50 10.80
N PHE A 720 -6.10 -24.68 11.83
CA PHE A 720 -6.41 -25.09 13.18
C PHE A 720 -7.90 -24.77 13.38
N ASP A 721 -8.67 -25.72 13.95
CA ASP A 721 -10.09 -25.54 14.24
C ASP A 721 -10.35 -24.12 14.73
N GLU A 722 -11.03 -23.33 13.91
CA GLU A 722 -11.50 -22.02 14.32
C GLU A 722 -12.58 -22.23 15.39
N PRO A 723 -12.45 -21.58 16.56
CA PRO A 723 -13.65 -21.12 17.21
C PRO A 723 -14.22 -20.04 16.27
N SER A 724 -15.42 -20.29 15.77
CA SER A 724 -16.26 -19.39 15.00
C SER A 724 -16.03 -17.93 15.39
N GLU A 725 -15.87 -17.07 14.35
CA GLU A 725 -15.96 -15.61 14.41
C GLU A 725 -14.69 -14.81 14.74
N ALA A 726 -13.82 -14.68 13.75
CA ALA A 726 -13.12 -13.41 13.52
C ALA A 726 -12.99 -13.18 12.01
N PRO A 727 -13.42 -12.04 11.45
CA PRO A 727 -13.36 -11.79 10.00
C PRO A 727 -11.92 -11.72 9.54
N LEU A 728 -11.61 -12.44 8.47
CA LEU A 728 -10.36 -12.33 7.70
C LEU A 728 -10.18 -10.90 7.22
N LEU A 729 -9.36 -10.12 7.92
CA LEU A 729 -8.86 -8.83 7.47
C LEU A 729 -7.75 -9.07 6.43
N LEU A 730 -8.13 -9.54 5.24
CA LEU A 730 -7.28 -9.51 4.05
C LEU A 730 -7.80 -8.41 3.14
N GLY A 731 -7.06 -7.28 3.06
CA GLY A 731 -7.32 -6.28 2.03
C GLY A 731 -7.74 -4.89 2.47
N ARG A 732 -7.34 -4.48 3.64
CA ARG A 732 -7.04 -3.08 3.93
C ARG A 732 -5.66 -3.06 4.55
N HIS A 733 -4.85 -2.03 4.22
CA HIS A 733 -3.78 -1.67 5.13
C HIS A 733 -4.33 -1.85 6.54
N PRO A 734 -3.69 -2.60 7.42
CA PRO A 734 -4.00 -2.38 8.80
C PRO A 734 -3.60 -0.91 9.03
N VAL A 735 -4.55 0.00 8.98
CA VAL A 735 -4.61 0.89 10.09
C VAL A 735 -4.65 -0.12 11.24
N VAL A 736 -3.51 -0.38 11.84
CA VAL A 736 -3.45 -0.81 13.22
C VAL A 736 -4.41 0.18 13.84
N ALA A 737 -5.62 -0.30 14.18
CA ALA A 737 -6.43 0.46 15.13
C ALA A 737 -5.43 0.65 16.25
N PRO A 738 -4.99 1.88 16.56
CA PRO A 738 -4.18 2.07 17.72
C PRO A 738 -4.98 1.37 18.80
N LEU A 739 -4.35 0.59 19.66
CA LEU A 739 -4.82 0.45 21.02
C LEU A 739 -5.01 1.89 21.42
N THR A 740 -6.23 2.38 21.31
CA THR A 740 -6.57 3.79 21.38
C THR A 740 -6.37 4.18 22.81
N THR A 741 -5.15 4.50 23.11
CA THR A 741 -4.86 5.24 24.32
C THR A 741 -5.45 6.61 24.09
N LEU A 742 -6.63 6.80 24.63
CA LEU A 742 -7.15 8.14 24.81
C LEU A 742 -6.05 8.91 25.51
N THR A 743 -5.77 10.11 25.06
CA THR A 743 -4.86 11.00 25.81
C THR A 743 -5.39 11.18 27.23
N CYS A 744 -4.54 11.53 28.17
CA CYS A 744 -4.98 11.76 29.57
C CYS A 744 -6.20 12.69 29.62
N ARG A 745 -6.24 13.70 28.74
CA ARG A 745 -7.37 14.64 28.69
C ARG A 745 -8.64 14.04 28.08
N GLU A 746 -8.50 13.18 27.10
CA GLU A 746 -9.63 12.45 26.53
C GLU A 746 -10.15 11.38 27.48
N TRP A 747 -9.27 10.75 28.26
CA TRP A 747 -9.67 9.82 29.31
C TRP A 747 -10.49 10.51 30.42
N GLU A 748 -10.04 11.66 30.93
CA GLU A 748 -10.80 12.47 31.87
C GLU A 748 -12.20 12.80 31.35
N ILE A 749 -12.30 13.18 30.09
CA ILE A 749 -13.58 13.49 29.44
C ILE A 749 -14.44 12.24 29.28
N ALA A 750 -13.85 11.10 28.93
CA ALA A 750 -14.55 9.83 28.82
C ALA A 750 -15.13 9.38 30.18
N GLU A 751 -14.40 9.58 31.29
CA GLU A 751 -14.90 9.34 32.64
C GLU A 751 -16.06 10.26 33.01
N LEU A 752 -16.03 11.53 32.64
CA LEU A 752 -17.10 12.47 32.85
C LEU A 752 -18.35 12.11 32.01
N ILE A 753 -18.14 11.57 30.81
CA ILE A 753 -19.21 11.00 29.99
C ILE A 753 -19.82 9.77 30.67
N ALA A 754 -19.01 8.90 31.26
CA ALA A 754 -19.49 7.74 32.00
C ALA A 754 -20.33 8.12 33.26
N ARG A 755 -20.03 9.30 33.83
CA ARG A 755 -20.85 9.90 34.92
C ARG A 755 -22.13 10.58 34.41
N GLY A 756 -22.40 10.56 33.13
CA GLY A 756 -23.61 11.11 32.51
C GLY A 756 -23.59 12.63 32.27
N MET A 757 -22.44 13.30 32.36
CA MET A 757 -22.35 14.76 32.26
C MET A 757 -22.56 15.24 30.83
N SER A 758 -23.28 16.32 30.62
CA SER A 758 -23.43 17.00 29.32
C SER A 758 -22.14 17.72 28.91
N ASN A 759 -21.98 18.02 27.60
CA ASN A 759 -20.80 18.76 27.11
C ASN A 759 -20.64 20.13 27.81
N LYS A 760 -21.72 20.76 28.23
CA LYS A 760 -21.70 21.98 28.99
C LYS A 760 -21.14 21.74 30.41
N ALA A 761 -21.64 20.69 31.09
CA ALA A 761 -21.17 20.33 32.41
C ALA A 761 -19.69 19.89 32.39
N ILE A 762 -19.26 19.17 31.36
CA ILE A 762 -17.85 18.80 31.14
C ILE A 762 -17.00 20.05 30.92
N ALA A 763 -17.50 21.01 30.17
CA ALA A 763 -16.82 22.27 29.91
C ALA A 763 -16.62 23.09 31.20
N ASP A 764 -17.66 23.15 32.03
CA ASP A 764 -17.64 23.84 33.32
C ASP A 764 -16.66 23.17 34.31
N GLU A 765 -16.68 21.82 34.38
CA GLU A 765 -15.80 21.02 35.26
C GLU A 765 -14.33 21.13 34.89
N LEU A 766 -14.03 21.13 33.58
CA LEU A 766 -12.66 21.14 33.07
C LEU A 766 -12.13 22.53 32.68
N VAL A 767 -12.92 23.59 32.97
CA VAL A 767 -12.59 25.00 32.67
C VAL A 767 -12.21 25.20 31.20
N ILE A 768 -13.01 24.64 30.28
CA ILE A 768 -12.84 24.78 28.83
C ILE A 768 -14.12 25.29 28.16
N SER A 769 -14.06 25.67 26.90
CA SER A 769 -15.27 26.07 26.19
C SER A 769 -16.19 24.85 25.88
N PRO A 770 -17.55 25.03 25.83
CA PRO A 770 -18.43 23.94 25.41
C PRO A 770 -18.13 23.41 24.01
N ALA A 771 -17.61 24.24 23.12
CA ALA A 771 -17.19 23.83 21.78
C ALA A 771 -15.93 22.93 21.84
N THR A 772 -14.99 23.23 22.73
CA THR A 772 -13.79 22.43 22.98
C THR A 772 -14.18 21.07 23.60
N ALA A 773 -15.11 21.04 24.54
CA ALA A 773 -15.64 19.79 25.11
C ALA A 773 -16.34 18.93 24.04
N ALA A 774 -17.16 19.53 23.18
CA ALA A 774 -17.81 18.82 22.09
C ALA A 774 -16.80 18.24 21.09
N ARG A 775 -15.72 18.95 20.78
CA ARG A 775 -14.66 18.46 19.90
C ARG A 775 -13.91 17.26 20.51
N HIS A 776 -13.59 17.31 21.80
CA HIS A 776 -13.00 16.15 22.48
C HIS A 776 -13.93 14.95 22.52
N VAL A 777 -15.22 15.15 22.73
CA VAL A 777 -16.22 14.05 22.67
C VAL A 777 -16.27 13.44 21.27
N ALA A 778 -16.24 14.26 20.22
CA ALA A 778 -16.21 13.78 18.85
C ALA A 778 -14.91 12.99 18.55
N ASN A 779 -13.76 13.46 19.05
CA ASN A 779 -12.47 12.77 18.90
C ASN A 779 -12.46 11.43 19.65
N ILE A 780 -13.01 11.36 20.86
CA ILE A 780 -13.15 10.12 21.63
C ILE A 780 -14.01 9.11 20.88
N LEU A 781 -15.16 9.54 20.36
CA LEU A 781 -16.04 8.70 19.54
C LEU A 781 -15.31 8.17 18.30
N ALA A 782 -14.59 9.03 17.58
CA ALA A 782 -13.82 8.65 16.39
C ALA A 782 -12.68 7.68 16.74
N LYS A 783 -11.94 7.95 17.81
CA LYS A 783 -10.83 7.09 18.25
C LYS A 783 -11.29 5.72 18.72
N LEU A 784 -12.43 5.62 19.41
CA LEU A 784 -12.99 4.37 19.89
C LEU A 784 -13.88 3.66 18.85
N GLY A 785 -14.11 4.27 17.69
CA GLY A 785 -14.99 3.72 16.66
C GLY A 785 -16.47 3.69 17.08
N PHE A 786 -16.88 4.55 18.03
CA PHE A 786 -18.23 4.58 18.59
C PHE A 786 -19.10 5.63 17.91
N SER A 787 -20.38 5.32 17.75
CA SER A 787 -21.38 6.22 17.15
C SER A 787 -22.20 7.01 18.19
N SER A 788 -22.08 6.68 19.47
CA SER A 788 -22.82 7.34 20.52
C SER A 788 -22.04 7.47 21.83
N ARG A 789 -22.33 8.55 22.58
CA ARG A 789 -21.72 8.78 23.88
C ARG A 789 -22.08 7.71 24.92
N THR A 790 -23.22 7.00 24.76
CA THR A 790 -23.61 5.90 25.61
C THR A 790 -22.63 4.72 25.46
N GLN A 791 -22.12 4.48 24.26
CA GLN A 791 -21.10 3.46 24.03
C GLN A 791 -19.78 3.80 24.73
N VAL A 792 -19.38 5.09 24.72
CA VAL A 792 -18.21 5.55 25.49
C VAL A 792 -18.42 5.31 26.99
N ALA A 793 -19.59 5.62 27.52
CA ALA A 793 -19.91 5.40 28.94
C ALA A 793 -19.84 3.91 29.32
N THR A 794 -20.41 3.05 28.49
CA THR A 794 -20.37 1.58 28.71
C THR A 794 -18.94 1.07 28.68
N TRP A 795 -18.18 1.50 27.69
CA TRP A 795 -16.79 1.10 27.51
C TRP A 795 -15.90 1.50 28.69
N VAL A 796 -16.01 2.74 29.19
CA VAL A 796 -15.27 3.21 30.39
C VAL A 796 -15.64 2.38 31.64
N ILE A 797 -16.92 2.04 31.79
CA ILE A 797 -17.38 1.20 32.94
C ILE A 797 -16.78 -0.21 32.84
N GLU A 798 -16.64 -0.76 31.64
CA GLU A 798 -16.01 -2.07 31.40
C GLU A 798 -14.51 -2.03 31.66
N GLN A 799 -13.81 -0.99 31.21
CA GLN A 799 -12.39 -0.80 31.49
C GLN A 799 -12.06 -0.64 32.99
N ASN A 800 -12.94 0.01 33.74
CA ASN A 800 -12.78 0.16 35.20
C ASN A 800 -13.14 -1.10 36.01
N ARG A 801 -13.68 -2.14 35.34
CA ARG A 801 -14.01 -3.45 35.97
C ARG A 801 -12.98 -4.54 35.64
N SER A 802 -12.13 -4.32 34.64
CA SER A 802 -11.01 -5.19 34.28
C SER A 802 -9.71 -4.75 34.96
#